data_1c0d2ed311bbbdcb6dcfce48a6b941f3
#
_entry.id   1c0d2ed311bbbdcb6dcfce48a6b941f3
#
_cell.length_a   1.000
_cell.length_b   1.000
_cell.length_c   1.000
_cell.angle_alpha   90.00
_cell.angle_beta   90.00
_cell.angle_gamma   90.00
#
_symmetry.space_group_name_H-M   'P 1'
#
loop_
_entity.id
_entity.type
_entity.pdbx_description
1 polymer ?
#
loop_
_entity_poly.entity_id
_entity_poly.type
_entity_poly.pdbx_seq_one_letter_code
_entity_poly.pdbx_strand_id
1 'polypeptide(L)'
;MHFISETRYNPRTQSDDCYYRIKESFRDLAGRPRHRLMLTVGFIDEDLSPYDIRDIGRCLTWLHEHQGRQDLFGDAMSRYKEDVRRLALKYWDEMVKAGSVDAVRRTIEDSRAKAERLVDVDTMEHTDAREVGAEWICLQAIRELGIDKFLEREGWSEIRINTALAQLITRTVYSPSELRSLDIMRENSAVCELLTGSREWQPGFHATYEVAPALYELKDRLEDHLCRRTDSLFNVTNRIALFDLTNFYFEGRKDASKKAQYGRSKEKRSDCKLLVLALCINAAGFIRYSCILAGNTSDPDSLPAMVDTLATRCRVPVSPEQRVLVCLDAGIATDDNLVKIREKGYDYLCVSRSRLKDYELEPDAENVKVLDSRQQPISLTRVRHEEGGDYYLEINSPGKQLKEESMNRLFKERFEKELTKARESLSKKGGKKAYEKVIERVGRAIGKYPSISKYYVIDYIRDEKNPKNMGDIQWRIAVPENVDRLSGIYFLRTNREKLDEQTTWDYYNLIREIECTNRQLKTDLSLRPIYHQKDGRSDAHLFMGLIAYWIVNTIRYRMKVVNQRREQEANKDKKPDEKRKRFPTPFWTEIVRRMSTQKAVTTEAVNALGEKVTVRLCSTPKKEAAEIYEMLGYKKMPFWRKVKVCSTQ
;
A
#
# COMPACT_ATOMS: atom_id res chain seq x y z
N MET A 1 39.02 23.79 -7.98
CA MET A 1 40.22 24.39 -7.32
C MET A 1 39.78 25.47 -6.38
N HIS A 2 40.52 25.71 -5.29
CA HIS A 2 40.20 26.76 -4.31
C HIS A 2 41.49 27.36 -3.73
N PHE A 3 41.37 28.62 -3.35
CA PHE A 3 42.45 29.31 -2.64
C PHE A 3 42.40 28.97 -1.14
N ILE A 4 43.58 28.81 -0.56
CA ILE A 4 43.77 28.86 0.87
C ILE A 4 44.72 30.02 1.15
N SER A 5 44.48 30.74 2.23
CA SER A 5 45.33 31.85 2.69
C SER A 5 45.84 31.60 4.07
N GLU A 6 47.00 32.07 4.34
CA GLU A 6 47.59 32.19 5.66
C GLU A 6 48.20 33.59 5.82
N THR A 7 48.10 34.16 6.99
CA THR A 7 48.71 35.46 7.28
C THR A 7 50.21 35.29 7.42
N ARG A 8 50.99 36.10 6.64
CA ARG A 8 52.45 36.12 6.68
C ARG A 8 52.96 37.54 6.58
N TYR A 9 54.10 37.82 7.21
CA TYR A 9 54.78 39.06 7.04
C TYR A 9 55.22 39.25 5.59
N ASN A 10 54.78 40.37 4.97
CA ASN A 10 55.12 40.74 3.62
C ASN A 10 56.24 41.80 3.64
N PRO A 11 57.49 41.49 3.20
CA PRO A 11 58.56 42.37 3.18
C PRO A 11 58.37 43.62 2.31
N ARG A 12 57.45 43.55 1.32
CA ARG A 12 57.22 44.69 0.41
C ARG A 12 56.30 45.74 1.03
N THR A 13 55.27 45.33 1.75
CA THR A 13 54.31 46.22 2.39
C THR A 13 54.70 46.54 3.85
N GLN A 14 55.70 45.83 4.42
CA GLN A 14 56.13 45.85 5.79
C GLN A 14 54.93 45.57 6.77
N SER A 15 53.99 44.76 6.35
CA SER A 15 52.79 44.40 7.12
C SER A 15 52.50 42.90 7.01
N ASP A 16 51.63 42.46 7.87
CA ASP A 16 51.09 41.07 7.79
C ASP A 16 49.98 41.01 6.72
N ASP A 17 50.27 40.34 5.60
CA ASP A 17 49.36 40.20 4.46
C ASP A 17 48.94 38.76 4.24
N CYS A 18 47.87 38.55 3.45
CA CYS A 18 47.41 37.22 3.04
C CYS A 18 48.34 36.58 2.01
N TYR A 19 48.89 35.44 2.35
CA TYR A 19 49.73 34.63 1.48
C TYR A 19 48.88 33.46 0.90
N TYR A 20 48.71 33.42 -0.41
CA TYR A 20 47.79 32.53 -1.07
C TYR A 20 48.45 31.30 -1.69
N ARG A 21 47.72 30.18 -1.60
CA ARG A 21 48.03 28.95 -2.36
C ARG A 21 46.77 28.42 -3.02
N ILE A 22 46.91 27.85 -4.19
CA ILE A 22 45.81 27.14 -4.91
C ILE A 22 45.94 25.68 -4.62
N LYS A 23 44.85 25.09 -4.11
CA LYS A 23 44.71 23.65 -3.89
C LYS A 23 43.59 23.07 -4.69
N GLU A 24 43.75 21.82 -5.10
CA GLU A 24 42.70 20.99 -5.62
C GLU A 24 42.23 20.03 -4.53
N SER A 25 40.90 19.91 -4.37
CA SER A 25 40.33 18.92 -3.52
C SER A 25 39.87 17.73 -4.39
N PHE A 26 40.24 16.54 -4.00
CA PHE A 26 39.78 15.30 -4.63
C PHE A 26 39.46 14.25 -3.57
N ARG A 27 38.76 13.19 -3.96
CA ARG A 27 38.52 12.07 -3.07
C ARG A 27 39.42 10.90 -3.47
N ASP A 28 40.09 10.30 -2.49
CA ASP A 28 40.84 9.05 -2.72
C ASP A 28 39.86 7.88 -2.95
N LEU A 29 40.39 6.71 -3.31
CA LEU A 29 39.59 5.50 -3.57
C LEU A 29 38.73 5.05 -2.37
N ALA A 30 39.14 5.40 -1.16
CA ALA A 30 38.37 5.17 0.06
C ALA A 30 37.29 6.24 0.30
N GLY A 31 37.08 7.19 -0.63
CA GLY A 31 36.12 8.28 -0.50
C GLY A 31 36.57 9.41 0.43
N ARG A 32 37.79 9.36 0.97
CA ARG A 32 38.30 10.37 1.92
C ARG A 32 38.72 11.62 1.17
N PRO A 33 38.41 12.84 1.68
CA PRO A 33 38.85 14.07 1.07
C PRO A 33 40.37 14.21 1.17
N ARG A 34 40.98 14.57 0.08
CA ARG A 34 42.44 14.87 -0.03
C ARG A 34 42.60 16.20 -0.73
N HIS A 35 43.74 16.83 -0.48
CA HIS A 35 44.11 18.10 -1.10
C HIS A 35 45.51 17.97 -1.69
N ARG A 36 45.72 18.49 -2.89
CA ARG A 36 47.04 18.67 -3.47
C ARG A 36 47.30 20.13 -3.76
N LEU A 37 48.54 20.57 -3.55
CA LEU A 37 49.00 21.90 -3.90
C LEU A 37 49.18 21.98 -5.41
N MET A 38 48.50 22.95 -6.04
CA MET A 38 48.57 23.19 -7.49
C MET A 38 49.54 24.32 -7.82
N LEU A 39 49.51 25.41 -7.02
CA LEU A 39 50.36 26.57 -7.20
C LEU A 39 50.53 27.31 -5.86
N THR A 40 51.76 27.80 -5.60
CA THR A 40 52.01 28.79 -4.56
C THR A 40 51.96 30.16 -5.22
N VAL A 41 50.88 30.92 -4.98
CA VAL A 41 50.66 32.24 -5.59
C VAL A 41 51.49 33.30 -4.89
N GLY A 42 51.65 33.22 -3.58
CA GLY A 42 52.32 34.24 -2.78
C GLY A 42 51.36 35.36 -2.37
N PHE A 43 51.93 36.54 -2.20
CA PHE A 43 51.17 37.76 -1.94
C PHE A 43 50.57 38.26 -3.27
N ILE A 44 49.34 38.73 -3.22
CA ILE A 44 48.64 39.31 -4.37
C ILE A 44 48.67 40.83 -4.16
N ASP A 45 49.29 41.54 -5.10
CA ASP A 45 49.46 42.99 -5.00
C ASP A 45 48.20 43.77 -5.47
N GLU A 46 47.19 43.09 -5.93
CA GLU A 46 45.92 43.62 -6.46
C GLU A 46 44.85 43.67 -5.37
N ASP A 47 44.08 44.75 -5.33
CA ASP A 47 42.97 44.89 -4.38
C ASP A 47 41.79 44.01 -4.79
N LEU A 48 41.77 42.79 -4.28
CA LEU A 48 40.76 41.77 -4.59
C LEU A 48 39.87 41.52 -3.38
N SER A 49 38.56 41.56 -3.64
CA SER A 49 37.60 41.13 -2.65
C SER A 49 37.64 39.60 -2.44
N PRO A 50 37.20 39.10 -1.27
CA PRO A 50 37.06 37.65 -1.05
C PRO A 50 36.20 36.97 -2.10
N TYR A 51 35.26 37.67 -2.74
CA TYR A 51 34.43 37.17 -3.83
C TYR A 51 35.24 37.01 -5.11
N ASP A 52 36.10 37.96 -5.44
CA ASP A 52 36.99 37.91 -6.61
C ASP A 52 37.93 36.72 -6.53
N ILE A 53 38.54 36.46 -5.37
CA ILE A 53 39.40 35.30 -5.11
C ILE A 53 38.65 33.98 -5.31
N ARG A 54 37.42 33.91 -4.82
CA ARG A 54 36.57 32.71 -5.05
C ARG A 54 36.23 32.53 -6.51
N ASP A 55 35.98 33.61 -7.23
CA ASP A 55 35.64 33.56 -8.64
C ASP A 55 36.86 33.21 -9.51
N ILE A 56 38.07 33.64 -9.14
CA ILE A 56 39.31 33.12 -9.76
C ILE A 56 39.39 31.60 -9.59
N GLY A 57 39.09 31.08 -8.39
CA GLY A 57 39.07 29.64 -8.12
C GLY A 57 38.06 28.89 -8.99
N ARG A 58 36.90 29.48 -9.26
CA ARG A 58 35.87 28.93 -10.20
C ARG A 58 36.36 28.92 -11.65
N CYS A 59 36.99 30.01 -12.10
CA CYS A 59 37.59 30.09 -13.43
C CYS A 59 38.66 29.00 -13.62
N LEU A 60 39.54 28.83 -12.62
CA LEU A 60 40.59 27.79 -12.63
C LEU A 60 39.97 26.35 -12.66
N THR A 61 38.89 26.13 -11.94
CA THR A 61 38.19 24.85 -11.98
C THR A 61 37.65 24.60 -13.38
N TRP A 62 37.02 25.59 -13.98
CA TRP A 62 36.51 25.49 -15.35
C TRP A 62 37.64 25.23 -16.37
N LEU A 63 38.75 25.96 -16.31
CA LEU A 63 39.92 25.76 -17.18
C LEU A 63 40.49 24.33 -17.03
N HIS A 64 40.54 23.82 -15.80
CA HIS A 64 41.00 22.46 -15.55
C HIS A 64 40.09 21.39 -16.16
N GLU A 65 38.76 21.55 -16.00
CA GLU A 65 37.76 20.63 -16.57
C GLU A 65 37.78 20.65 -18.11
N HIS A 66 38.08 21.77 -18.72
CA HIS A 66 38.15 21.96 -20.17
C HIS A 66 39.56 21.91 -20.76
N GLN A 67 40.54 21.45 -19.99
CA GLN A 67 41.95 21.30 -20.41
C GLN A 67 42.55 22.60 -21.00
N GLY A 68 42.21 23.73 -20.43
CA GLY A 68 42.73 25.06 -20.88
C GLY A 68 42.16 25.55 -22.23
N ARG A 69 41.21 24.81 -22.85
CA ARG A 69 40.58 25.28 -24.08
C ARG A 69 39.71 26.50 -23.71
N GLN A 70 40.06 27.65 -24.27
CA GLN A 70 39.15 28.78 -24.27
C GLN A 70 37.95 28.43 -25.14
N ASP A 71 36.73 28.64 -24.59
CA ASP A 71 35.50 28.41 -25.30
C ASP A 71 35.51 29.26 -26.59
N LEU A 72 35.33 28.67 -27.76
CA LEU A 72 35.25 29.34 -29.04
C LEU A 72 34.12 30.39 -29.12
N PHE A 73 33.18 30.34 -28.17
CA PHE A 73 32.04 31.24 -28.07
C PHE A 73 32.13 32.26 -26.89
N GLY A 74 33.23 32.31 -26.17
CA GLY A 74 33.55 33.39 -25.27
C GLY A 74 32.67 33.59 -24.01
N ASP A 75 31.72 32.70 -23.73
CA ASP A 75 30.59 33.03 -22.85
C ASP A 75 30.74 32.53 -21.38
N ALA A 76 31.46 31.44 -21.14
CA ALA A 76 31.51 30.85 -19.80
C ALA A 76 32.29 31.70 -18.78
N MET A 77 33.32 32.44 -19.22
CA MET A 77 34.10 33.30 -18.36
C MET A 77 33.74 34.80 -18.48
N SER A 78 32.93 35.19 -19.46
CA SER A 78 32.55 36.61 -19.72
C SER A 78 31.75 37.22 -18.57
N ARG A 79 31.10 36.44 -17.76
CA ARG A 79 30.34 36.84 -16.57
C ARG A 79 31.24 37.33 -15.42
N TYR A 80 32.53 37.04 -15.44
CA TYR A 80 33.46 37.46 -14.38
C TYR A 80 34.17 38.76 -14.77
N LYS A 81 34.60 39.54 -13.77
CA LYS A 81 35.35 40.77 -13.97
C LYS A 81 36.63 40.50 -14.76
N GLU A 82 37.09 41.50 -15.51
CA GLU A 82 38.26 41.38 -16.35
C GLU A 82 39.54 41.00 -15.55
N ASP A 83 39.75 41.59 -14.36
CA ASP A 83 40.87 41.26 -13.51
C ASP A 83 40.82 39.82 -12.98
N VAL A 84 39.63 39.33 -12.68
CA VAL A 84 39.42 37.92 -12.24
C VAL A 84 39.82 36.96 -13.37
N ARG A 85 39.39 37.27 -14.61
CA ARG A 85 39.74 36.44 -15.79
C ARG A 85 41.23 36.48 -16.09
N ARG A 86 41.81 37.64 -16.08
CA ARG A 86 43.24 37.86 -16.33
C ARG A 86 44.11 37.10 -15.34
N LEU A 87 43.79 37.18 -14.07
CA LEU A 87 44.50 36.44 -13.01
C LEU A 87 44.28 34.95 -13.08
N ALA A 88 43.06 34.48 -13.39
CA ALA A 88 42.81 33.08 -13.59
C ALA A 88 43.64 32.49 -14.75
N LEU A 89 43.73 33.18 -15.88
CA LEU A 89 44.57 32.75 -17.01
C LEU A 89 46.06 32.78 -16.63
N LYS A 90 46.52 33.82 -15.93
CA LYS A 90 47.93 33.92 -15.44
C LYS A 90 48.26 32.71 -14.57
N TYR A 91 47.46 32.44 -13.57
CA TYR A 91 47.72 31.31 -12.64
C TYR A 91 47.55 29.95 -13.33
N TRP A 92 46.68 29.85 -14.35
CA TRP A 92 46.57 28.67 -15.19
C TRP A 92 47.88 28.40 -15.94
N ASP A 93 48.41 29.43 -16.61
CA ASP A 93 49.69 29.35 -17.32
C ASP A 93 50.87 29.00 -16.38
N GLU A 94 50.89 29.57 -15.18
CA GLU A 94 51.91 29.21 -14.22
C GLU A 94 51.77 27.75 -13.73
N MET A 95 50.57 27.24 -13.54
CA MET A 95 50.32 25.84 -13.21
C MET A 95 50.72 24.89 -14.36
N VAL A 96 50.46 25.28 -15.59
CA VAL A 96 50.91 24.55 -16.79
C VAL A 96 52.44 24.51 -16.87
N LYS A 97 53.09 25.66 -16.74
CA LYS A 97 54.58 25.79 -16.71
C LYS A 97 55.22 25.00 -15.56
N ALA A 98 54.57 24.97 -14.40
CA ALA A 98 55.00 24.17 -13.26
C ALA A 98 54.72 22.68 -13.40
N GLY A 99 53.98 22.26 -14.47
CA GLY A 99 53.53 20.88 -14.68
C GLY A 99 52.54 20.39 -13.63
N SER A 100 51.91 21.32 -12.91
CA SER A 100 50.93 20.97 -11.87
C SER A 100 49.59 20.43 -12.48
N VAL A 101 49.27 20.82 -13.71
CA VAL A 101 48.10 20.41 -14.46
C VAL A 101 48.40 19.31 -15.46
N ASP A 102 49.66 18.95 -15.64
CA ASP A 102 50.10 17.96 -16.63
C ASP A 102 49.88 16.53 -16.15
N ALA A 103 49.28 15.70 -16.95
CA ALA A 103 49.01 14.29 -16.64
C ALA A 103 50.30 13.44 -16.47
N VAL A 104 51.42 13.90 -17.01
CA VAL A 104 52.70 13.18 -17.04
C VAL A 104 53.44 13.28 -15.70
N ARG A 105 53.23 14.32 -14.92
CA ARG A 105 53.86 14.51 -13.57
C ARG A 105 52.98 14.07 -12.41
N ARG A 106 52.21 12.99 -12.63
CA ARG A 106 51.49 12.36 -11.52
C ARG A 106 52.49 11.76 -10.53
N THR A 107 52.27 12.03 -9.25
CA THR A 107 53.01 11.37 -8.20
C THR A 107 52.87 9.85 -8.29
N ILE A 108 53.78 9.08 -7.74
CA ILE A 108 53.63 7.60 -7.67
C ILE A 108 52.32 7.21 -7.01
N GLU A 109 51.82 8.03 -6.05
CA GLU A 109 50.51 7.84 -5.42
C GLU A 109 49.34 8.02 -6.39
N ASP A 110 49.37 9.02 -7.29
CA ASP A 110 48.37 9.25 -8.31
C ASP A 110 48.37 8.10 -9.36
N SER A 111 49.51 7.59 -9.72
CA SER A 111 49.67 6.48 -10.63
C SER A 111 49.13 5.17 -10.04
N ARG A 112 49.46 4.93 -8.75
CA ARG A 112 48.93 3.77 -8.01
C ARG A 112 47.41 3.88 -7.82
N ALA A 113 46.91 5.04 -7.40
CA ALA A 113 45.47 5.30 -7.25
C ALA A 113 44.70 5.15 -8.58
N LYS A 114 45.34 5.47 -9.71
CA LYS A 114 44.77 5.21 -11.05
C LYS A 114 44.76 3.72 -11.38
N ALA A 115 45.86 3.02 -11.11
CA ALA A 115 45.99 1.55 -11.36
C ALA A 115 45.00 0.77 -10.48
N GLU A 116 44.79 1.16 -9.22
CA GLU A 116 43.77 0.60 -8.33
C GLU A 116 42.34 0.76 -8.85
N ARG A 117 42.09 1.83 -9.63
CA ARG A 117 40.76 2.09 -10.24
C ARG A 117 40.56 1.46 -11.62
N LEU A 118 41.62 1.13 -12.32
CA LEU A 118 41.55 0.45 -13.60
C LEU A 118 41.31 -1.03 -13.36
N VAL A 119 40.15 -1.51 -13.76
CA VAL A 119 39.77 -2.92 -13.62
C VAL A 119 39.81 -3.57 -14.99
N ASP A 120 40.22 -4.82 -15.00
CA ASP A 120 40.13 -5.72 -16.18
C ASP A 120 38.68 -6.11 -16.35
N VAL A 121 38.06 -5.66 -17.46
CA VAL A 121 36.64 -5.89 -17.75
C VAL A 121 36.37 -7.38 -17.95
N ASP A 122 37.34 -8.15 -18.49
CA ASP A 122 37.17 -9.57 -18.74
C ASP A 122 37.13 -10.41 -17.44
N THR A 123 37.58 -9.82 -16.31
CA THR A 123 37.50 -10.43 -14.97
C THR A 123 36.28 -10.05 -14.18
N MET A 124 35.35 -9.22 -14.76
CA MET A 124 34.17 -8.73 -14.04
C MET A 124 33.14 -9.83 -13.87
N GLU A 125 32.80 -10.08 -12.61
CA GLU A 125 31.71 -10.97 -12.23
C GLU A 125 30.69 -10.25 -11.34
N HIS A 126 29.41 -10.58 -11.54
CA HIS A 126 28.33 -10.13 -10.68
C HIS A 126 27.88 -11.25 -9.76
N THR A 127 28.02 -11.03 -8.46
CA THR A 127 27.65 -11.98 -7.42
C THR A 127 26.65 -11.38 -6.44
N ASP A 128 25.98 -12.20 -5.64
CA ASP A 128 25.08 -11.79 -4.55
C ASP A 128 24.07 -10.70 -4.97
N ALA A 129 23.37 -10.95 -6.07
CA ALA A 129 22.32 -10.06 -6.55
C ALA A 129 21.03 -10.25 -5.72
N ARG A 130 20.65 -9.24 -4.92
CA ARG A 130 19.49 -9.27 -4.00
C ARG A 130 18.49 -8.16 -4.31
N GLU A 131 17.22 -8.45 -4.13
CA GLU A 131 16.18 -7.45 -4.24
C GLU A 131 16.30 -6.42 -3.10
N VAL A 132 16.03 -5.14 -3.43
CA VAL A 132 16.20 -4.06 -2.47
C VAL A 132 15.15 -2.95 -2.62
N GLY A 133 14.54 -2.81 -3.79
CA GLY A 133 13.68 -1.67 -4.07
C GLY A 133 12.39 -1.67 -3.26
N ALA A 134 11.68 -2.79 -3.20
CA ALA A 134 10.45 -2.93 -2.45
C ALA A 134 10.71 -2.86 -0.94
N GLU A 135 11.78 -3.48 -0.47
CA GLU A 135 12.22 -3.42 0.93
C GLU A 135 12.54 -2.00 1.36
N TRP A 136 13.19 -1.23 0.47
CA TRP A 136 13.57 0.13 0.76
C TRP A 136 12.37 1.08 0.89
N ILE A 137 11.34 0.96 0.05
CA ILE A 137 10.13 1.74 0.22
C ILE A 137 9.37 1.34 1.49
N CYS A 138 9.34 0.04 1.84
CA CYS A 138 8.76 -0.43 3.10
C CYS A 138 9.51 0.14 4.31
N LEU A 139 10.83 0.12 4.31
CA LEU A 139 11.64 0.67 5.41
C LEU A 139 11.41 2.18 5.58
N GLN A 140 11.31 2.93 4.47
CA GLN A 140 11.00 4.37 4.55
C GLN A 140 9.59 4.62 5.11
N ALA A 141 8.59 3.82 4.70
CA ALA A 141 7.24 3.89 5.25
C ALA A 141 7.21 3.52 6.76
N ILE A 142 7.95 2.51 7.19
CA ILE A 142 8.10 2.12 8.60
C ILE A 142 8.66 3.29 9.42
N ARG A 143 9.70 3.96 8.92
CA ARG A 143 10.30 5.14 9.58
C ARG A 143 9.33 6.32 9.64
N GLU A 144 8.52 6.53 8.60
CA GLU A 144 7.46 7.55 8.63
C GLU A 144 6.39 7.23 9.67
N LEU A 145 5.96 5.97 9.73
CA LEU A 145 5.02 5.49 10.74
C LEU A 145 5.63 5.50 12.16
N GLY A 146 6.97 5.60 12.27
CA GLY A 146 7.70 5.63 13.52
C GLY A 146 7.60 4.32 14.30
N ILE A 147 7.47 3.18 13.60
CA ILE A 147 7.39 1.85 14.24
C ILE A 147 8.69 1.52 14.95
N ASP A 148 9.83 1.82 14.34
CA ASP A 148 11.17 1.68 14.91
C ASP A 148 11.29 2.42 16.24
N LYS A 149 10.95 3.73 16.25
CA LYS A 149 10.97 4.58 17.44
C LYS A 149 9.94 4.19 18.50
N PHE A 150 8.82 3.61 18.07
CA PHE A 150 7.84 3.06 19.02
C PHE A 150 8.44 1.87 19.76
N LEU A 151 9.03 0.90 19.06
CA LEU A 151 9.65 -0.28 19.67
C LEU A 151 10.83 0.09 20.57
N GLU A 152 11.63 1.10 20.19
CA GLU A 152 12.69 1.64 21.04
C GLU A 152 12.14 2.17 22.38
N ARG A 153 11.03 2.93 22.36
CA ARG A 153 10.34 3.42 23.56
C ARG A 153 9.73 2.33 24.40
N GLU A 154 9.36 1.19 23.79
CA GLU A 154 8.91 -0.01 24.47
C GLU A 154 10.06 -0.83 25.07
N GLY A 155 11.31 -0.32 25.02
CA GLY A 155 12.49 -0.93 25.62
C GLY A 155 13.09 -2.09 24.82
N TRP A 156 12.78 -2.20 23.53
CA TRP A 156 13.37 -3.23 22.68
C TRP A 156 14.82 -2.87 22.32
N SER A 157 15.71 -3.88 22.38
CA SER A 157 17.09 -3.71 21.93
C SER A 157 17.15 -3.52 20.41
N GLU A 158 18.20 -2.88 19.92
CA GLU A 158 18.44 -2.65 18.48
C GLU A 158 18.36 -3.95 17.66
N ILE A 159 18.96 -5.03 18.16
CA ILE A 159 18.92 -6.35 17.52
C ILE A 159 17.49 -6.86 17.41
N ARG A 160 16.68 -6.71 18.47
CA ARG A 160 15.28 -7.13 18.48
C ARG A 160 14.45 -6.27 17.54
N ILE A 161 14.68 -4.96 17.48
CA ILE A 161 14.04 -4.04 16.54
C ILE A 161 14.40 -4.44 15.11
N ASN A 162 15.68 -4.61 14.78
CA ASN A 162 16.11 -5.02 13.45
C ASN A 162 15.51 -6.36 13.03
N THR A 163 15.41 -7.34 13.95
CA THR A 163 14.73 -8.61 13.69
C THR A 163 13.24 -8.41 13.36
N ALA A 164 12.54 -7.57 14.12
CA ALA A 164 11.14 -7.27 13.88
C ALA A 164 10.92 -6.54 12.54
N LEU A 165 11.76 -5.55 12.24
CA LEU A 165 11.67 -4.82 10.97
C LEU A 165 12.01 -5.72 9.77
N ALA A 166 13.01 -6.59 9.89
CA ALA A 166 13.34 -7.56 8.84
C ALA A 166 12.14 -8.47 8.57
N GLN A 167 11.50 -9.00 9.63
CA GLN A 167 10.33 -9.87 9.51
C GLN A 167 9.12 -9.12 8.92
N LEU A 168 8.85 -7.90 9.36
CA LEU A 168 7.75 -7.06 8.85
C LEU A 168 7.95 -6.72 7.37
N ILE A 169 9.15 -6.29 6.97
CA ILE A 169 9.45 -5.95 5.58
C ILE A 169 9.33 -7.21 4.70
N THR A 170 9.95 -8.32 5.11
CA THR A 170 9.88 -9.58 4.35
C THR A 170 8.43 -10.06 4.23
N ARG A 171 7.65 -9.98 5.31
CA ARG A 171 6.21 -10.32 5.29
C ARG A 171 5.43 -9.42 4.35
N THR A 172 5.72 -8.12 4.33
CA THR A 172 5.04 -7.14 3.49
C THR A 172 5.34 -7.34 2.01
N VAL A 173 6.61 -7.62 1.66
CA VAL A 173 7.06 -7.72 0.25
C VAL A 173 6.75 -9.08 -0.35
N TYR A 174 7.06 -10.16 0.37
CA TYR A 174 7.01 -11.54 -0.16
C TYR A 174 5.89 -12.39 0.41
N SER A 175 5.26 -11.95 1.49
CA SER A 175 4.16 -12.66 2.17
C SER A 175 4.46 -14.13 2.55
N PRO A 176 5.67 -14.49 2.99
CA PRO A 176 6.03 -15.86 3.31
C PRO A 176 5.52 -16.30 4.70
N SER A 177 5.66 -17.59 4.99
CA SER A 177 5.64 -18.07 6.39
C SER A 177 6.87 -17.61 7.15
N GLU A 178 6.83 -17.66 8.48
CA GLU A 178 7.96 -17.27 9.34
C GLU A 178 9.23 -18.06 9.01
N LEU A 179 9.11 -19.36 8.76
CA LEU A 179 10.24 -20.20 8.36
C LEU A 179 10.83 -19.75 7.03
N ARG A 180 9.99 -19.58 6.00
CA ARG A 180 10.45 -19.19 4.67
C ARG A 180 10.99 -17.75 4.63
N SER A 181 10.62 -16.92 5.61
CA SER A 181 11.18 -15.57 5.75
C SER A 181 12.69 -15.58 5.92
N LEU A 182 13.22 -16.54 6.68
CA LEU A 182 14.66 -16.67 6.92
C LEU A 182 15.41 -17.03 5.63
N ASP A 183 14.86 -17.91 4.82
CA ASP A 183 15.48 -18.28 3.52
C ASP A 183 15.48 -17.07 2.59
N ILE A 184 14.38 -16.34 2.50
CA ILE A 184 14.28 -15.12 1.68
C ILE A 184 15.28 -14.05 2.15
N MET A 185 15.39 -13.81 3.47
CA MET A 185 16.37 -12.86 4.03
C MET A 185 17.81 -13.26 3.73
N ARG A 186 18.08 -14.57 3.67
CA ARG A 186 19.40 -15.10 3.41
C ARG A 186 19.78 -15.08 1.93
N GLU A 187 18.84 -15.39 1.05
CA GLU A 187 19.13 -15.70 -0.34
C GLU A 187 18.67 -14.61 -1.33
N ASN A 188 17.51 -14.01 -1.10
CA ASN A 188 16.84 -13.17 -2.10
C ASN A 188 16.87 -11.68 -1.77
N SER A 189 16.74 -11.32 -0.49
CA SER A 189 16.49 -9.94 -0.06
C SER A 189 17.73 -9.29 0.55
N ALA A 190 17.90 -8.00 0.27
CA ALA A 190 18.92 -7.17 0.92
C ALA A 190 18.42 -6.54 2.23
N VAL A 191 17.29 -6.98 2.79
CA VAL A 191 16.66 -6.36 3.98
C VAL A 191 17.61 -6.31 5.17
N CYS A 192 18.38 -7.34 5.42
CA CYS A 192 19.35 -7.38 6.53
C CYS A 192 20.44 -6.31 6.36
N GLU A 193 20.98 -6.17 5.15
CA GLU A 193 21.94 -5.12 4.82
C GLU A 193 21.34 -3.70 4.92
N LEU A 194 20.08 -3.54 4.53
CA LEU A 194 19.36 -2.27 4.67
C LEU A 194 19.23 -1.80 6.12
N LEU A 195 18.99 -2.74 7.04
CA LEU A 195 18.75 -2.45 8.45
C LEU A 195 20.05 -2.22 9.23
N THR A 196 21.06 -3.04 9.00
CA THR A 196 22.28 -3.07 9.82
C THR A 196 23.52 -2.54 9.11
N GLY A 197 23.46 -2.35 7.79
CA GLY A 197 24.62 -2.03 6.97
C GLY A 197 25.58 -3.21 6.77
N SER A 198 25.30 -4.39 7.34
CA SER A 198 26.06 -5.63 7.22
C SER A 198 25.29 -6.69 6.46
N ARG A 199 25.95 -7.39 5.54
CA ARG A 199 25.40 -8.56 4.82
C ARG A 199 25.45 -9.83 5.65
N GLU A 200 26.32 -9.88 6.63
CA GLU A 200 26.58 -11.06 7.47
C GLU A 200 25.54 -11.20 8.58
N TRP A 201 24.92 -10.08 8.97
CA TRP A 201 23.91 -10.11 10.00
C TRP A 201 22.62 -10.76 9.49
N GLN A 202 22.12 -11.71 10.25
CA GLN A 202 20.82 -12.35 10.03
C GLN A 202 20.13 -12.61 11.36
N PRO A 203 18.79 -12.50 11.41
CA PRO A 203 18.06 -12.83 12.62
C PRO A 203 18.11 -14.34 12.89
N GLY A 204 18.22 -14.71 14.13
CA GLY A 204 18.15 -16.11 14.56
C GLY A 204 16.74 -16.68 14.37
N PHE A 205 16.66 -18.00 14.13
CA PHE A 205 15.41 -18.73 13.95
C PHE A 205 14.39 -18.47 15.07
N HIS A 206 14.77 -18.71 16.31
CA HIS A 206 13.88 -18.49 17.47
C HIS A 206 13.46 -17.03 17.62
N ALA A 207 14.39 -16.10 17.46
CA ALA A 207 14.10 -14.67 17.53
C ALA A 207 13.04 -14.25 16.50
N THR A 208 13.13 -14.77 15.26
CA THR A 208 12.17 -14.51 14.19
C THR A 208 10.76 -15.03 14.56
N TYR A 209 10.66 -16.22 15.15
CA TYR A 209 9.38 -16.79 15.57
C TYR A 209 8.74 -16.06 16.76
N GLU A 210 9.54 -15.43 17.62
CA GLU A 210 9.04 -14.68 18.78
C GLU A 210 8.62 -13.24 18.45
N VAL A 211 8.96 -12.71 17.30
CA VAL A 211 8.61 -11.35 16.90
C VAL A 211 7.09 -11.13 16.85
N ALA A 212 6.35 -12.01 16.17
CA ALA A 212 4.91 -11.83 15.98
C ALA A 212 4.14 -11.85 17.30
N PRO A 213 4.35 -12.82 18.25
CA PRO A 213 3.76 -12.78 19.56
C PRO A 213 4.12 -11.53 20.36
N ALA A 214 5.39 -11.14 20.34
CA ALA A 214 5.84 -9.97 21.09
C ALA A 214 5.22 -8.66 20.55
N LEU A 215 5.03 -8.53 19.24
CA LEU A 215 4.28 -7.41 18.65
C LEU A 215 2.80 -7.46 19.03
N TYR A 216 2.21 -8.66 19.13
CA TYR A 216 0.81 -8.83 19.54
C TYR A 216 0.57 -8.42 20.99
N GLU A 217 1.51 -8.65 21.90
CA GLU A 217 1.46 -8.13 23.27
C GLU A 217 1.38 -6.61 23.34
N LEU A 218 1.96 -5.92 22.34
CA LEU A 218 1.92 -4.46 22.20
C LEU A 218 0.74 -3.95 21.37
N LYS A 219 -0.19 -4.83 20.94
CA LYS A 219 -1.21 -4.54 19.94
C LYS A 219 -1.91 -3.20 20.16
N ASP A 220 -2.54 -3.00 21.31
CA ASP A 220 -3.38 -1.83 21.55
C ASP A 220 -2.55 -0.54 21.55
N ARG A 221 -1.36 -0.56 22.16
CA ARG A 221 -0.44 0.59 22.20
C ARG A 221 0.12 0.91 20.82
N LEU A 222 0.45 -0.11 20.04
CA LEU A 222 0.96 0.07 18.68
C LEU A 222 -0.14 0.58 17.73
N GLU A 223 -1.36 0.05 17.82
CA GLU A 223 -2.51 0.56 17.05
C GLU A 223 -2.80 2.02 17.39
N ASP A 224 -2.79 2.40 18.66
CA ASP A 224 -2.98 3.79 19.09
C ASP A 224 -1.87 4.71 18.58
N HIS A 225 -0.62 4.24 18.60
CA HIS A 225 0.50 4.98 18.02
C HIS A 225 0.31 5.19 16.52
N LEU A 226 -0.03 4.13 15.77
CA LEU A 226 -0.22 4.18 14.33
C LEU A 226 -1.44 5.03 13.93
N CYS A 227 -2.53 4.99 14.69
CA CYS A 227 -3.69 5.85 14.49
C CYS A 227 -3.29 7.33 14.60
N ARG A 228 -2.65 7.72 15.71
CA ARG A 228 -2.20 9.11 15.93
C ARG A 228 -1.18 9.54 14.89
N ARG A 229 -0.26 8.65 14.53
CA ARG A 229 0.79 8.96 13.56
C ARG A 229 0.23 9.18 12.15
N THR A 230 -0.69 8.33 11.70
CA THR A 230 -1.33 8.49 10.39
C THR A 230 -2.23 9.72 10.32
N ASP A 231 -2.91 10.09 11.41
CA ASP A 231 -3.68 11.33 11.49
C ASP A 231 -2.78 12.55 11.31
N SER A 232 -1.64 12.57 12.00
CA SER A 232 -0.67 13.66 11.90
C SER A 232 0.02 13.74 10.52
N LEU A 233 0.39 12.57 9.94
CA LEU A 233 1.10 12.52 8.65
C LEU A 233 0.25 12.97 7.47
N PHE A 234 -1.04 12.62 7.49
CA PHE A 234 -1.91 12.76 6.33
C PHE A 234 -3.05 13.76 6.54
N ASN A 235 -3.10 14.38 7.72
CA ASN A 235 -4.19 15.30 8.12
C ASN A 235 -5.58 14.70 7.82
N VAL A 236 -5.76 13.41 8.16
CA VAL A 236 -7.00 12.66 7.84
C VAL A 236 -8.05 12.96 8.87
N THR A 237 -9.24 13.29 8.41
CA THR A 237 -10.39 13.44 9.29
C THR A 237 -11.04 12.10 9.57
N ASN A 238 -11.30 11.79 10.84
CA ASN A 238 -11.94 10.54 11.27
C ASN A 238 -13.48 10.68 11.35
N ARG A 239 -14.07 11.42 10.41
CA ARG A 239 -15.52 11.66 10.37
C ARG A 239 -16.32 10.47 9.85
N ILE A 240 -15.68 9.54 9.17
CA ILE A 240 -16.29 8.35 8.59
C ILE A 240 -15.52 7.13 9.05
N ALA A 241 -16.23 6.16 9.59
CA ALA A 241 -15.73 4.85 10.01
C ALA A 241 -16.40 3.76 9.18
N LEU A 242 -15.62 2.93 8.50
CA LEU A 242 -16.10 1.83 7.68
C LEU A 242 -15.85 0.53 8.45
N PHE A 243 -16.90 -0.23 8.74
CA PHE A 243 -16.80 -1.46 9.51
C PHE A 243 -17.25 -2.67 8.70
N ASP A 244 -16.45 -3.74 8.71
CA ASP A 244 -16.80 -5.03 8.12
C ASP A 244 -16.12 -6.17 8.87
N LEU A 245 -16.68 -7.37 8.73
CA LEU A 245 -16.09 -8.63 9.16
C LEU A 245 -15.53 -9.40 7.99
N THR A 246 -14.38 -10.00 8.20
CA THR A 246 -13.79 -10.88 7.18
C THR A 246 -13.27 -12.17 7.79
N ASN A 247 -13.32 -13.26 7.02
CA ASN A 247 -12.95 -14.59 7.49
C ASN A 247 -11.58 -15.00 6.96
N PHE A 248 -10.82 -15.68 7.81
CA PHE A 248 -9.58 -16.35 7.45
C PHE A 248 -9.71 -17.83 7.76
N TYR A 249 -9.42 -18.71 6.82
CA TYR A 249 -9.54 -20.14 7.02
C TYR A 249 -8.21 -20.77 7.41
N PHE A 250 -8.34 -21.87 8.14
CA PHE A 250 -7.22 -22.71 8.56
C PHE A 250 -6.99 -23.88 7.62
N GLU A 251 -5.74 -24.31 7.54
CA GLU A 251 -5.39 -25.65 7.05
C GLU A 251 -5.03 -26.56 8.21
N GLY A 252 -5.46 -27.84 8.14
CA GLY A 252 -5.26 -28.88 9.15
C GLY A 252 -6.27 -28.81 10.31
N ARG A 253 -6.15 -29.74 11.27
CA ARG A 253 -7.22 -30.04 12.23
C ARG A 253 -7.49 -28.95 13.27
N LYS A 254 -6.48 -28.28 13.82
CA LYS A 254 -6.62 -27.18 14.80
C LYS A 254 -7.37 -27.58 16.10
N ASP A 255 -7.09 -28.74 16.63
CA ASP A 255 -7.82 -29.27 17.80
C ASP A 255 -7.47 -28.52 19.10
N ALA A 256 -6.28 -27.94 19.17
CA ALA A 256 -5.83 -27.14 20.32
C ALA A 256 -6.32 -25.68 20.32
N SER A 257 -6.99 -25.22 19.26
CA SER A 257 -7.50 -23.85 19.15
C SER A 257 -8.94 -23.76 19.63
N LYS A 258 -9.23 -22.84 20.55
CA LYS A 258 -10.59 -22.50 20.97
C LYS A 258 -11.28 -21.54 20.00
N LYS A 259 -10.51 -20.68 19.33
CA LYS A 259 -11.02 -19.68 18.36
C LYS A 259 -11.28 -20.27 16.97
N ALA A 260 -10.55 -21.31 16.57
CA ALA A 260 -10.76 -21.98 15.27
C ALA A 260 -12.07 -22.78 15.31
N GLN A 261 -13.13 -22.20 14.78
CA GLN A 261 -14.47 -22.76 14.76
C GLN A 261 -15.03 -22.83 13.33
N TYR A 262 -15.93 -23.77 13.08
CA TYR A 262 -16.71 -23.78 11.86
C TYR A 262 -17.73 -22.64 11.89
N GLY A 263 -17.83 -21.90 10.79
CA GLY A 263 -18.71 -20.75 10.68
C GLY A 263 -19.12 -20.48 9.23
N ARG A 264 -19.82 -19.38 9.03
CA ARG A 264 -20.27 -18.96 7.70
C ARG A 264 -19.09 -18.40 6.90
N SER A 265 -18.52 -19.20 6.01
CA SER A 265 -17.45 -18.77 5.12
C SER A 265 -17.97 -17.91 3.97
N LYS A 266 -17.42 -16.69 3.79
CA LYS A 266 -17.68 -15.83 2.62
C LYS A 266 -17.18 -16.50 1.31
N GLU A 267 -16.18 -17.40 1.41
CA GLU A 267 -15.66 -18.21 0.29
C GLU A 267 -16.38 -19.54 0.07
N LYS A 268 -17.46 -19.80 0.82
CA LYS A 268 -18.25 -21.06 0.77
C LYS A 268 -17.42 -22.31 1.12
N ARG A 269 -16.36 -22.17 1.91
CA ARG A 269 -15.57 -23.26 2.47
C ARG A 269 -16.26 -23.78 3.75
N SER A 270 -16.90 -24.93 3.66
CA SER A 270 -17.51 -25.62 4.82
C SER A 270 -16.61 -26.72 5.41
N ASP A 271 -15.50 -26.99 4.76
CA ASP A 271 -14.54 -28.05 5.04
C ASP A 271 -13.46 -27.64 6.06
N CYS A 272 -13.32 -26.37 6.38
CA CYS A 272 -12.28 -25.84 7.23
C CYS A 272 -12.80 -24.94 8.35
N LYS A 273 -12.07 -24.89 9.47
CA LYS A 273 -12.31 -23.95 10.56
C LYS A 273 -11.88 -22.54 10.15
N LEU A 274 -12.47 -21.55 10.78
CA LEU A 274 -12.28 -20.13 10.47
C LEU A 274 -11.82 -19.34 11.70
N LEU A 275 -11.22 -18.16 11.45
CA LEU A 275 -11.17 -17.01 12.34
C LEU A 275 -11.92 -15.85 11.68
N VAL A 276 -12.52 -15.00 12.50
CA VAL A 276 -13.16 -13.76 12.06
C VAL A 276 -12.31 -12.58 12.48
N LEU A 277 -11.99 -11.70 11.55
CA LEU A 277 -11.38 -10.41 11.81
C LEU A 277 -12.45 -9.32 11.69
N ALA A 278 -12.74 -8.65 12.80
CA ALA A 278 -13.51 -7.43 12.84
C ALA A 278 -12.56 -6.26 12.57
N LEU A 279 -12.87 -5.45 11.55
CA LEU A 279 -12.02 -4.36 11.12
C LEU A 279 -12.82 -3.09 10.94
N CYS A 280 -12.32 -1.99 11.53
CA CYS A 280 -12.81 -0.65 11.25
C CYS A 280 -11.68 0.20 10.66
N ILE A 281 -11.96 0.85 9.54
CA ILE A 281 -11.03 1.78 8.87
C ILE A 281 -11.69 3.15 8.68
N ASN A 282 -10.88 4.18 8.49
CA ASN A 282 -11.40 5.48 8.06
C ASN A 282 -11.52 5.56 6.52
N ALA A 283 -12.03 6.67 6.00
CA ALA A 283 -12.19 6.93 4.56
C ALA A 283 -10.87 6.85 3.75
N ALA A 284 -9.72 6.99 4.40
CA ALA A 284 -8.40 6.85 3.79
C ALA A 284 -7.84 5.43 3.85
N GLY A 285 -8.59 4.47 4.38
CA GLY A 285 -8.19 3.07 4.50
C GLY A 285 -7.32 2.75 5.73
N PHE A 286 -7.07 3.71 6.64
CA PHE A 286 -6.28 3.44 7.84
C PHE A 286 -7.12 2.80 8.92
N ILE A 287 -6.59 1.74 9.53
CA ILE A 287 -7.25 0.97 10.59
C ILE A 287 -7.47 1.87 11.81
N ARG A 288 -8.67 1.77 12.41
CA ARG A 288 -9.06 2.44 13.65
C ARG A 288 -9.37 1.45 14.77
N TYR A 289 -9.77 0.26 14.38
CA TYR A 289 -10.05 -0.84 15.29
C TYR A 289 -9.80 -2.17 14.59
N SER A 290 -9.22 -3.11 15.29
CA SER A 290 -9.15 -4.50 14.88
C SER A 290 -9.40 -5.44 16.05
N CYS A 291 -10.16 -6.51 15.79
CA CYS A 291 -10.38 -7.58 16.78
C CYS A 291 -10.42 -8.94 16.08
N ILE A 292 -9.73 -9.92 16.67
CA ILE A 292 -9.68 -11.29 16.16
C ILE A 292 -10.62 -12.16 17.01
N LEU A 293 -11.69 -12.62 16.38
CA LEU A 293 -12.82 -13.32 17.00
C LEU A 293 -12.85 -14.79 16.60
N ALA A 294 -13.62 -15.59 17.33
CA ALA A 294 -13.85 -16.98 16.98
C ALA A 294 -14.57 -17.13 15.63
N GLY A 295 -14.29 -18.22 14.91
CA GLY A 295 -14.78 -18.42 13.54
C GLY A 295 -16.29 -18.55 13.39
N ASN A 296 -17.00 -18.82 14.49
CA ASN A 296 -18.46 -18.89 14.56
C ASN A 296 -19.13 -17.59 15.04
N THR A 297 -18.35 -16.51 15.27
CA THR A 297 -18.91 -15.21 15.66
C THR A 297 -19.82 -14.66 14.57
N SER A 298 -21.02 -14.24 14.94
CA SER A 298 -21.97 -13.63 14.01
C SER A 298 -21.65 -12.16 13.76
N ASP A 299 -22.06 -11.67 12.57
CA ASP A 299 -21.84 -10.28 12.17
C ASP A 299 -22.41 -9.26 13.19
N PRO A 300 -23.64 -9.44 13.75
CA PRO A 300 -24.20 -8.50 14.72
C PRO A 300 -23.49 -8.45 16.08
N ASP A 301 -22.93 -9.57 16.55
CA ASP A 301 -22.34 -9.67 17.91
C ASP A 301 -21.01 -8.94 18.06
N SER A 302 -20.34 -8.62 16.95
CA SER A 302 -19.01 -7.98 16.93
C SER A 302 -19.04 -6.45 17.09
N LEU A 303 -20.19 -5.83 16.80
CA LEU A 303 -20.32 -4.37 16.70
C LEU A 303 -20.16 -3.65 18.05
N PRO A 304 -20.72 -4.11 19.19
CA PRO A 304 -20.68 -3.36 20.45
C PRO A 304 -19.26 -3.03 20.91
N ALA A 305 -18.37 -4.02 20.90
CA ALA A 305 -16.97 -3.82 21.30
C ALA A 305 -16.23 -2.83 20.40
N MET A 306 -16.54 -2.81 19.11
CA MET A 306 -16.00 -1.85 18.16
C MET A 306 -16.44 -0.43 18.48
N VAL A 307 -17.74 -0.21 18.72
CA VAL A 307 -18.32 1.11 19.00
C VAL A 307 -17.72 1.70 20.28
N ASP A 308 -17.54 0.89 21.32
CA ASP A 308 -16.90 1.30 22.58
C ASP A 308 -15.45 1.73 22.37
N THR A 309 -14.69 1.00 21.55
CA THR A 309 -13.29 1.33 21.26
C THR A 309 -13.18 2.59 20.37
N LEU A 310 -14.06 2.77 19.42
CA LEU A 310 -14.07 3.99 18.58
C LEU A 310 -14.29 5.24 19.42
N ALA A 311 -15.11 5.19 20.45
CA ALA A 311 -15.35 6.32 21.36
C ALA A 311 -14.03 6.84 21.96
N THR A 312 -13.10 5.95 22.29
CA THR A 312 -11.80 6.33 22.86
C THR A 312 -10.78 6.77 21.78
N ARG A 313 -10.77 6.12 20.62
CA ARG A 313 -9.76 6.34 19.57
C ARG A 313 -10.10 7.48 18.60
N CYS A 314 -11.39 7.67 18.28
CA CYS A 314 -11.82 8.70 17.32
C CYS A 314 -12.13 10.04 17.97
N ARG A 315 -12.01 10.19 19.30
CA ARG A 315 -12.37 11.40 20.06
C ARG A 315 -13.73 11.94 19.58
N VAL A 316 -14.82 11.37 20.10
CA VAL A 316 -16.18 11.75 19.71
C VAL A 316 -16.35 13.28 19.77
N PRO A 317 -16.72 13.95 18.68
CA PRO A 317 -16.91 15.39 18.68
C PRO A 317 -18.09 15.79 19.56
N VAL A 318 -17.99 16.96 20.18
CA VAL A 318 -18.99 17.50 21.13
C VAL A 318 -20.27 17.98 20.42
N SER A 319 -20.22 18.24 19.09
CA SER A 319 -21.39 18.77 18.35
C SER A 319 -22.06 17.69 17.48
N PRO A 320 -23.41 17.73 17.36
CA PRO A 320 -24.15 16.79 16.50
C PRO A 320 -23.68 16.76 15.04
N GLU A 321 -23.23 17.90 14.51
CA GLU A 321 -22.77 18.05 13.12
C GLU A 321 -21.41 17.38 12.86
N GLN A 322 -20.67 17.09 13.91
CA GLN A 322 -19.32 16.51 13.82
C GLN A 322 -19.27 15.03 14.26
N ARG A 323 -20.44 14.39 14.51
CA ARG A 323 -20.48 12.98 14.87
C ARG A 323 -19.83 12.11 13.81
N VAL A 324 -19.17 11.05 14.23
CA VAL A 324 -18.62 10.06 13.30
C VAL A 324 -19.76 9.28 12.65
N LEU A 325 -19.72 9.18 11.33
CA LEU A 325 -20.64 8.37 10.54
C LEU A 325 -20.08 6.96 10.37
N VAL A 326 -20.75 5.97 10.93
CA VAL A 326 -20.38 4.56 10.80
C VAL A 326 -21.09 3.96 9.59
N CYS A 327 -20.32 3.58 8.57
CA CYS A 327 -20.85 2.91 7.39
C CYS A 327 -20.76 1.38 7.58
N LEU A 328 -21.87 0.68 7.37
CA LEU A 328 -22.05 -0.73 7.64
C LEU A 328 -22.61 -1.47 6.44
N ASP A 329 -22.24 -2.76 6.31
CA ASP A 329 -22.95 -3.67 5.41
C ASP A 329 -24.33 -4.07 5.98
N ALA A 330 -25.28 -4.39 5.11
CA ALA A 330 -26.64 -4.80 5.48
C ALA A 330 -26.66 -5.99 6.47
N GLY A 331 -25.65 -6.88 6.43
CA GLY A 331 -25.55 -8.02 7.35
C GLY A 331 -25.38 -7.61 8.80
N ILE A 332 -24.68 -6.51 9.08
CA ILE A 332 -24.36 -5.99 10.42
C ILE A 332 -25.45 -5.04 10.92
N ALA A 333 -26.13 -4.33 10.01
CA ALA A 333 -27.12 -3.29 10.29
C ALA A 333 -28.47 -3.88 10.77
N THR A 334 -28.48 -4.54 11.94
CA THR A 334 -29.72 -4.91 12.66
C THR A 334 -30.24 -3.69 13.37
N ASP A 335 -31.56 -3.63 13.62
CA ASP A 335 -32.18 -2.51 14.34
C ASP A 335 -31.56 -2.34 15.74
N ASP A 336 -31.30 -3.43 16.47
CA ASP A 336 -30.61 -3.40 17.77
C ASP A 336 -29.21 -2.78 17.67
N ASN A 337 -28.47 -3.08 16.62
CA ASN A 337 -27.14 -2.52 16.40
C ASN A 337 -27.21 -1.03 16.03
N LEU A 338 -28.19 -0.62 15.24
CA LEU A 338 -28.39 0.78 14.88
C LEU A 338 -28.79 1.61 16.12
N VAL A 339 -29.61 1.04 17.03
CA VAL A 339 -29.93 1.67 18.32
C VAL A 339 -28.64 1.88 19.15
N LYS A 340 -27.81 0.85 19.30
CA LYS A 340 -26.53 0.95 20.04
C LYS A 340 -25.58 2.01 19.47
N ILE A 341 -25.50 2.12 18.14
CA ILE A 341 -24.69 3.16 17.48
C ILE A 341 -25.21 4.55 17.89
N ARG A 342 -26.52 4.78 17.87
CA ARG A 342 -27.13 6.06 18.26
C ARG A 342 -26.90 6.38 19.75
N GLU A 343 -27.11 5.40 20.64
CA GLU A 343 -26.91 5.55 22.09
C GLU A 343 -25.49 5.98 22.43
N LYS A 344 -24.49 5.53 21.64
CA LYS A 344 -23.09 5.92 21.80
C LYS A 344 -22.72 7.24 21.12
N GLY A 345 -23.69 7.95 20.54
CA GLY A 345 -23.48 9.26 19.94
C GLY A 345 -22.89 9.24 18.54
N TYR A 346 -23.00 8.12 17.83
CA TYR A 346 -22.60 8.00 16.42
C TYR A 346 -23.80 8.10 15.48
N ASP A 347 -23.52 8.49 14.24
CA ASP A 347 -24.46 8.33 13.15
C ASP A 347 -24.12 7.07 12.35
N TYR A 348 -25.08 6.60 11.55
CA TYR A 348 -24.84 5.46 10.68
C TYR A 348 -25.31 5.70 9.24
N LEU A 349 -24.74 4.93 8.33
CA LEU A 349 -25.14 4.79 6.94
C LEU A 349 -25.02 3.32 6.55
N CYS A 350 -26.12 2.72 6.08
CA CYS A 350 -26.14 1.32 5.69
C CYS A 350 -27.11 1.08 4.52
N VAL A 351 -26.98 -0.09 3.88
CA VAL A 351 -28.03 -0.56 2.97
C VAL A 351 -29.20 -1.06 3.80
N SER A 352 -30.42 -0.63 3.49
CA SER A 352 -31.62 -1.15 4.10
C SER A 352 -31.75 -2.65 3.83
N ARG A 353 -32.05 -3.43 4.88
CA ARG A 353 -32.24 -4.90 4.77
C ARG A 353 -33.47 -5.26 4.02
N SER A 354 -34.56 -4.49 4.20
CA SER A 354 -35.83 -4.65 3.50
C SER A 354 -35.93 -3.66 2.35
N ARG A 355 -36.52 -4.08 1.27
CA ARG A 355 -36.98 -3.15 0.22
C ARG A 355 -38.22 -2.44 0.77
N LEU A 356 -38.16 -1.12 0.82
CA LEU A 356 -39.32 -0.32 1.20
C LEU A 356 -40.41 -0.56 0.16
N LYS A 357 -41.63 -0.86 0.62
CA LYS A 357 -42.77 -1.08 -0.25
C LYS A 357 -43.64 0.15 -0.35
N ASP A 358 -43.80 0.82 0.79
CA ASP A 358 -44.62 2.01 0.93
C ASP A 358 -43.74 3.18 1.36
N TYR A 359 -43.39 4.04 0.40
CA TYR A 359 -42.56 5.20 0.60
C TYR A 359 -43.04 6.36 -0.30
N GLU A 360 -42.81 7.55 0.16
CA GLU A 360 -43.11 8.77 -0.59
C GLU A 360 -41.82 9.54 -0.90
N LEU A 361 -41.85 10.34 -1.97
CA LEU A 361 -40.76 11.25 -2.25
C LEU A 361 -40.75 12.36 -1.20
N GLU A 362 -39.57 12.76 -0.73
CA GLU A 362 -39.49 13.98 0.07
C GLU A 362 -39.91 15.20 -0.74
N PRO A 363 -40.61 16.20 -0.13
CA PRO A 363 -41.13 17.36 -0.86
C PRO A 363 -40.07 18.13 -1.66
N ASP A 364 -38.83 18.16 -1.16
CA ASP A 364 -37.68 18.84 -1.78
C ASP A 364 -36.70 17.86 -2.45
N ALA A 365 -37.14 16.64 -2.74
CA ALA A 365 -36.26 15.63 -3.34
C ALA A 365 -35.92 15.95 -4.80
N GLU A 366 -34.64 16.04 -5.09
CA GLU A 366 -34.15 16.16 -6.45
C GLU A 366 -33.73 14.76 -6.98
N ASN A 367 -33.98 14.53 -8.27
CA ASN A 367 -33.48 13.34 -8.94
C ASN A 367 -32.05 13.62 -9.43
N VAL A 368 -31.08 13.29 -8.59
CA VAL A 368 -29.66 13.51 -8.88
C VAL A 368 -29.10 12.34 -9.69
N LYS A 369 -28.52 12.63 -10.85
CA LYS A 369 -27.86 11.63 -11.69
C LYS A 369 -26.36 11.61 -11.42
N VAL A 370 -25.83 10.45 -11.06
CA VAL A 370 -24.40 10.22 -10.82
C VAL A 370 -23.90 9.10 -11.72
N LEU A 371 -22.59 9.02 -11.93
CA LEU A 371 -21.95 7.94 -12.67
C LEU A 371 -21.35 6.93 -11.70
N ASP A 372 -21.61 5.65 -11.94
CA ASP A 372 -20.96 4.57 -11.19
C ASP A 372 -19.48 4.39 -11.62
N SER A 373 -18.80 3.42 -11.01
CA SER A 373 -17.40 3.10 -11.34
C SER A 373 -17.19 2.64 -12.79
N ARG A 374 -18.26 2.23 -13.48
CA ARG A 374 -18.27 1.80 -14.89
C ARG A 374 -18.76 2.89 -15.83
N GLN A 375 -18.93 4.11 -15.35
CA GLN A 375 -19.48 5.25 -16.10
C GLN A 375 -20.93 5.03 -16.57
N GLN A 376 -21.73 4.26 -15.81
CA GLN A 376 -23.15 4.09 -16.06
C GLN A 376 -23.96 5.05 -15.18
N PRO A 377 -25.02 5.68 -15.69
CA PRO A 377 -25.84 6.59 -14.91
C PRO A 377 -26.63 5.84 -13.84
N ILE A 378 -26.65 6.40 -12.66
CA ILE A 378 -27.44 5.99 -11.49
C ILE A 378 -28.31 7.18 -11.09
N SER A 379 -29.54 6.92 -10.73
CA SER A 379 -30.49 7.89 -10.22
C SER A 379 -30.57 7.81 -8.70
N LEU A 380 -30.50 8.93 -8.04
CA LEU A 380 -30.56 9.07 -6.59
C LEU A 380 -31.74 9.96 -6.23
N THR A 381 -32.61 9.52 -5.31
CA THR A 381 -33.79 10.32 -4.89
C THR A 381 -34.03 10.11 -3.40
N ARG A 382 -34.18 11.19 -2.64
CA ARG A 382 -34.56 11.12 -1.22
C ARG A 382 -36.01 10.70 -1.07
N VAL A 383 -36.25 9.74 -0.17
CA VAL A 383 -37.57 9.19 0.09
C VAL A 383 -37.84 9.13 1.59
N ARG A 384 -39.10 9.25 1.95
CA ARG A 384 -39.59 9.17 3.33
C ARG A 384 -40.36 7.87 3.51
N HIS A 385 -40.12 7.21 4.64
CA HIS A 385 -40.90 6.07 5.09
C HIS A 385 -41.67 6.46 6.36
N GLU A 386 -42.93 6.07 6.49
CA GLU A 386 -43.81 6.52 7.60
C GLU A 386 -43.35 6.02 8.98
N GLU A 387 -42.62 4.87 9.05
CA GLU A 387 -42.14 4.29 10.30
C GLU A 387 -40.69 4.66 10.56
N GLY A 388 -40.45 5.54 11.52
CA GLY A 388 -39.13 5.77 12.13
C GLY A 388 -38.44 7.07 11.69
N GLY A 389 -37.60 7.65 12.57
CA GLY A 389 -36.89 8.92 12.36
C GLY A 389 -35.61 8.76 11.50
N ASP A 390 -35.56 7.82 10.56
CA ASP A 390 -34.44 7.62 9.66
C ASP A 390 -34.74 8.21 8.26
N TYR A 391 -33.68 8.62 7.60
CA TYR A 391 -33.69 9.14 6.23
C TYR A 391 -33.28 8.05 5.26
N TYR A 392 -33.92 8.03 4.09
CA TYR A 392 -33.68 7.02 3.06
C TYR A 392 -33.31 7.68 1.73
N LEU A 393 -32.35 7.07 1.04
CA LEU A 393 -32.00 7.40 -0.34
C LEU A 393 -32.33 6.20 -1.24
N GLU A 394 -33.26 6.39 -2.15
CA GLU A 394 -33.53 5.44 -3.23
C GLU A 394 -32.40 5.51 -4.26
N ILE A 395 -31.89 4.36 -4.64
CA ILE A 395 -30.86 4.23 -5.67
C ILE A 395 -31.42 3.34 -6.77
N ASN A 396 -31.55 3.89 -7.96
CA ASN A 396 -31.93 3.17 -9.14
C ASN A 396 -30.72 2.99 -10.05
N SER A 397 -30.27 1.72 -10.18
CA SER A 397 -29.07 1.35 -10.92
C SER A 397 -29.41 0.40 -12.08
N PRO A 398 -29.38 0.87 -13.33
CA PRO A 398 -29.56 0.02 -14.50
C PRO A 398 -28.60 -1.16 -14.58
N GLY A 399 -27.35 -0.96 -14.17
CA GLY A 399 -26.35 -2.02 -14.12
C GLY A 399 -26.68 -3.14 -13.11
N LYS A 400 -27.29 -2.76 -11.96
CA LYS A 400 -27.79 -3.74 -10.97
C LYS A 400 -29.03 -4.44 -11.49
N GLN A 401 -29.92 -3.74 -12.14
CA GLN A 401 -31.11 -4.29 -12.78
C GLN A 401 -30.75 -5.40 -13.78
N LEU A 402 -29.88 -5.10 -14.74
CA LEU A 402 -29.40 -6.08 -15.73
C LEU A 402 -28.76 -7.32 -15.07
N LYS A 403 -28.02 -7.11 -13.99
CA LYS A 403 -27.42 -8.23 -13.24
C LYS A 403 -28.48 -9.08 -12.54
N GLU A 404 -29.46 -8.44 -11.87
CA GLU A 404 -30.56 -9.15 -11.20
C GLU A 404 -31.41 -9.93 -12.22
N GLU A 405 -31.76 -9.34 -13.34
CA GLU A 405 -32.50 -9.99 -14.43
C GLU A 405 -31.73 -11.16 -15.01
N SER A 406 -30.42 -11.00 -15.27
CA SER A 406 -29.56 -12.08 -15.75
C SER A 406 -29.48 -13.26 -14.77
N MET A 407 -29.31 -12.94 -13.47
CA MET A 407 -29.27 -13.94 -12.40
C MET A 407 -30.63 -14.65 -12.26
N ASN A 408 -31.73 -13.91 -12.30
CA ASN A 408 -33.08 -14.45 -12.21
C ASN A 408 -33.37 -15.36 -13.39
N ARG A 409 -32.98 -14.98 -14.60
CA ARG A 409 -33.09 -15.86 -15.80
C ARG A 409 -32.30 -17.15 -15.62
N LEU A 410 -31.06 -17.10 -15.17
CA LEU A 410 -30.22 -18.27 -14.94
C LEU A 410 -30.80 -19.17 -13.84
N PHE A 411 -31.33 -18.61 -12.75
CA PHE A 411 -31.95 -19.36 -11.66
C PHE A 411 -33.27 -20.00 -12.13
N LYS A 412 -34.07 -19.29 -12.94
CA LYS A 412 -35.26 -19.81 -13.58
C LYS A 412 -34.94 -21.04 -14.41
N GLU A 413 -34.00 -20.92 -15.34
CA GLU A 413 -33.59 -22.06 -16.22
C GLU A 413 -33.10 -23.26 -15.38
N ARG A 414 -32.33 -23.02 -14.33
CA ARG A 414 -31.84 -24.10 -13.47
C ARG A 414 -32.94 -24.74 -12.63
N PHE A 415 -33.86 -23.93 -12.10
CA PHE A 415 -34.98 -24.41 -11.32
C PHE A 415 -35.95 -25.27 -12.19
N GLU A 416 -36.35 -24.77 -13.36
CA GLU A 416 -37.18 -25.50 -14.32
C GLU A 416 -36.51 -26.79 -14.78
N LYS A 417 -35.20 -26.80 -14.97
CA LYS A 417 -34.42 -28.02 -15.27
C LYS A 417 -34.48 -29.05 -14.14
N GLU A 418 -34.47 -28.63 -12.87
CA GLU A 418 -34.65 -29.55 -11.73
C GLU A 418 -36.07 -30.09 -11.66
N LEU A 419 -37.11 -29.27 -11.94
CA LEU A 419 -38.52 -29.71 -12.04
C LEU A 419 -38.71 -30.69 -13.20
N THR A 420 -38.18 -30.38 -14.38
CA THR A 420 -38.21 -31.25 -15.57
C THR A 420 -37.56 -32.60 -15.29
N LYS A 421 -36.37 -32.62 -14.67
CA LYS A 421 -35.71 -33.87 -14.26
C LYS A 421 -36.54 -34.67 -13.24
N ALA A 422 -37.24 -33.99 -12.33
CA ALA A 422 -38.13 -34.67 -11.39
C ALA A 422 -39.31 -35.33 -12.14
N ARG A 423 -39.95 -34.60 -13.06
CA ARG A 423 -41.05 -35.08 -13.92
C ARG A 423 -40.61 -36.23 -14.83
N GLU A 424 -39.50 -36.11 -15.56
CA GLU A 424 -38.96 -37.16 -16.41
C GLU A 424 -38.63 -38.45 -15.64
N SER A 425 -38.25 -38.34 -14.37
CA SER A 425 -37.95 -39.53 -13.55
C SER A 425 -39.18 -40.37 -13.27
N LEU A 426 -40.42 -39.82 -13.43
CA LEU A 426 -41.66 -40.54 -13.24
C LEU A 426 -41.92 -41.55 -14.37
N SER A 427 -41.48 -41.26 -15.59
CA SER A 427 -41.62 -42.15 -16.75
C SER A 427 -40.49 -43.18 -16.90
N LYS A 428 -39.31 -42.95 -16.25
CA LYS A 428 -38.14 -43.82 -16.39
C LYS A 428 -38.28 -45.12 -15.61
N LYS A 429 -37.83 -46.25 -16.20
CA LYS A 429 -37.76 -47.57 -15.52
C LYS A 429 -36.71 -47.43 -14.36
N GLY A 430 -37.11 -47.74 -13.12
CA GLY A 430 -36.28 -47.55 -11.92
C GLY A 430 -36.24 -46.12 -11.37
N GLY A 431 -37.01 -45.19 -11.95
CA GLY A 431 -37.12 -43.81 -11.46
C GLY A 431 -37.85 -43.74 -10.10
N LYS A 432 -37.53 -42.70 -9.33
CA LYS A 432 -38.21 -42.44 -8.04
C LYS A 432 -39.61 -41.91 -8.28
N LYS A 433 -40.62 -42.74 -8.04
CA LYS A 433 -42.05 -42.44 -8.29
C LYS A 433 -42.83 -42.21 -7.01
N ALA A 434 -42.31 -42.64 -5.83
CA ALA A 434 -43.01 -42.49 -4.56
C ALA A 434 -43.30 -40.98 -4.27
N TYR A 435 -44.59 -40.70 -4.03
CA TYR A 435 -45.15 -39.35 -3.91
C TYR A 435 -44.33 -38.45 -2.95
N GLU A 436 -44.06 -38.94 -1.72
CA GLU A 436 -43.32 -38.20 -0.70
C GLU A 436 -41.87 -37.90 -1.13
N LYS A 437 -41.19 -38.88 -1.76
CA LYS A 437 -39.80 -38.69 -2.22
C LYS A 437 -39.69 -37.69 -3.38
N VAL A 438 -40.72 -37.58 -4.19
CA VAL A 438 -40.79 -36.60 -5.26
C VAL A 438 -41.02 -35.20 -4.70
N ILE A 439 -41.95 -35.05 -3.73
CA ILE A 439 -42.16 -33.78 -3.00
C ILE A 439 -40.89 -33.34 -2.31
N GLU A 440 -40.19 -34.23 -1.60
CA GLU A 440 -38.92 -33.91 -0.94
C GLU A 440 -37.86 -33.44 -1.95
N ARG A 441 -37.81 -34.06 -3.14
CA ARG A 441 -36.89 -33.63 -4.20
C ARG A 441 -37.22 -32.24 -4.73
N VAL A 442 -38.49 -31.95 -4.97
CA VAL A 442 -38.96 -30.64 -5.40
C VAL A 442 -38.77 -29.61 -4.31
N GLY A 443 -39.05 -29.98 -3.03
CA GLY A 443 -38.79 -29.12 -1.87
C GLY A 443 -37.31 -28.71 -1.74
N ARG A 444 -36.38 -29.65 -2.01
CA ARG A 444 -34.94 -29.33 -2.08
C ARG A 444 -34.62 -28.35 -3.23
N ALA A 445 -35.27 -28.46 -4.38
CA ALA A 445 -35.10 -27.52 -5.48
C ALA A 445 -35.67 -26.12 -5.10
N ILE A 446 -36.85 -26.08 -4.43
CA ILE A 446 -37.42 -24.85 -3.90
C ILE A 446 -36.45 -24.18 -2.91
N GLY A 447 -35.91 -24.93 -1.95
CA GLY A 447 -34.90 -24.42 -0.98
C GLY A 447 -33.59 -23.99 -1.63
N LYS A 448 -33.22 -24.56 -2.77
CA LYS A 448 -31.99 -24.16 -3.52
C LYS A 448 -32.15 -22.88 -4.32
N TYR A 449 -33.39 -22.58 -4.77
CA TYR A 449 -33.68 -21.39 -5.59
C TYR A 449 -34.84 -20.55 -5.02
N PRO A 450 -34.75 -20.08 -3.76
CA PRO A 450 -35.86 -19.44 -3.06
C PRO A 450 -36.27 -18.10 -3.68
N SER A 451 -35.37 -17.41 -4.35
CA SER A 451 -35.66 -16.13 -5.03
C SER A 451 -36.59 -16.29 -6.24
N ILE A 452 -36.61 -17.46 -6.86
CA ILE A 452 -37.40 -17.74 -8.06
C ILE A 452 -38.60 -18.67 -7.75
N SER A 453 -38.40 -19.66 -6.91
CA SER A 453 -39.43 -20.68 -6.61
C SER A 453 -40.74 -20.08 -6.04
N LYS A 454 -40.63 -18.93 -5.33
CA LYS A 454 -41.81 -18.19 -4.81
C LYS A 454 -42.77 -17.68 -5.87
N TYR A 455 -42.36 -17.63 -7.13
CA TYR A 455 -43.18 -17.22 -8.27
C TYR A 455 -43.80 -18.41 -9.03
N TYR A 456 -43.53 -19.63 -8.55
CA TYR A 456 -44.08 -20.85 -9.17
C TYR A 456 -45.18 -21.44 -8.32
N VAL A 457 -46.28 -21.76 -8.96
CA VAL A 457 -47.28 -22.65 -8.43
C VAL A 457 -47.01 -24.03 -9.01
N ILE A 458 -46.83 -25.01 -8.12
CA ILE A 458 -46.47 -26.38 -8.50
C ILE A 458 -47.61 -27.31 -8.07
N ASP A 459 -48.23 -27.96 -9.03
CA ASP A 459 -49.32 -28.89 -8.82
C ASP A 459 -48.79 -30.32 -8.87
N TYR A 460 -49.12 -31.09 -7.84
CA TYR A 460 -48.68 -32.47 -7.64
C TYR A 460 -49.82 -33.39 -7.88
N ILE A 461 -49.80 -34.13 -9.00
CA ILE A 461 -50.86 -35.03 -9.42
C ILE A 461 -50.50 -36.48 -9.06
N ARG A 462 -51.37 -37.16 -8.31
CA ARG A 462 -51.19 -38.57 -7.95
C ARG A 462 -51.45 -39.46 -9.13
N ASP A 463 -50.78 -40.63 -9.17
CA ASP A 463 -51.05 -41.68 -10.16
C ASP A 463 -52.43 -42.35 -9.89
N GLU A 464 -53.28 -42.32 -10.85
CA GLU A 464 -54.67 -42.93 -10.74
C GLU A 464 -54.67 -44.42 -10.43
N LYS A 465 -53.65 -45.16 -10.93
CA LYS A 465 -53.51 -46.61 -10.74
C LYS A 465 -52.81 -46.94 -9.40
N ASN A 466 -51.96 -46.07 -8.91
CA ASN A 466 -51.23 -46.27 -7.64
C ASN A 466 -51.13 -44.98 -6.91
N PRO A 467 -52.04 -44.62 -6.00
CA PRO A 467 -52.03 -43.32 -5.27
C PRO A 467 -50.80 -43.07 -4.37
N LYS A 468 -49.99 -44.12 -4.12
CA LYS A 468 -48.71 -43.99 -3.41
C LYS A 468 -47.60 -43.37 -4.30
N ASN A 469 -47.84 -43.30 -5.59
CA ASN A 469 -46.92 -42.74 -6.57
C ASN A 469 -47.38 -41.35 -7.05
N MET A 470 -46.42 -40.55 -7.53
CA MET A 470 -46.67 -39.35 -8.28
C MET A 470 -46.98 -39.71 -9.73
N GLY A 471 -48.07 -39.19 -10.30
CA GLY A 471 -48.47 -39.36 -11.69
C GLY A 471 -47.83 -38.29 -12.58
N ASP A 472 -47.96 -37.04 -12.18
CA ASP A 472 -47.35 -35.91 -12.91
C ASP A 472 -46.98 -34.77 -11.98
N ILE A 473 -46.11 -33.88 -12.46
CA ILE A 473 -45.74 -32.60 -11.81
C ILE A 473 -45.98 -31.51 -12.86
N GLN A 474 -46.89 -30.61 -12.57
CA GLN A 474 -47.14 -29.45 -13.42
C GLN A 474 -46.72 -28.18 -12.68
N TRP A 475 -46.25 -27.21 -13.41
CA TRP A 475 -45.91 -25.92 -12.83
C TRP A 475 -46.24 -24.76 -13.75
N ARG A 476 -46.61 -23.67 -13.16
CA ARG A 476 -46.87 -22.40 -13.85
C ARG A 476 -46.24 -21.23 -13.08
N ILE A 477 -45.95 -20.18 -13.80
CA ILE A 477 -45.44 -18.96 -13.20
C ILE A 477 -46.65 -18.10 -12.83
N ALA A 478 -46.75 -17.74 -11.54
CA ALA A 478 -47.70 -16.78 -11.04
C ALA A 478 -46.89 -15.55 -10.51
N VAL A 479 -46.59 -14.61 -11.41
CA VAL A 479 -45.85 -13.40 -11.06
C VAL A 479 -46.85 -12.35 -10.60
N PRO A 480 -46.72 -11.81 -9.36
CA PRO A 480 -47.49 -10.63 -8.97
C PRO A 480 -47.14 -9.45 -9.86
N GLU A 481 -48.14 -8.66 -10.26
CA GLU A 481 -48.00 -7.50 -11.18
C GLU A 481 -46.91 -6.46 -10.79
N ASN A 482 -46.46 -6.46 -9.52
CA ASN A 482 -45.54 -5.46 -8.98
C ASN A 482 -44.06 -5.92 -8.83
N VAL A 483 -43.71 -7.12 -9.26
CA VAL A 483 -42.38 -7.70 -9.00
C VAL A 483 -41.27 -7.04 -9.82
N ASP A 484 -41.55 -6.55 -11.01
CA ASP A 484 -40.57 -5.95 -11.91
C ASP A 484 -40.25 -4.46 -11.58
N ARG A 485 -41.16 -3.80 -10.84
CA ARG A 485 -40.97 -2.37 -10.52
C ARG A 485 -39.76 -2.07 -9.60
N LEU A 486 -39.30 -3.05 -8.82
CA LEU A 486 -38.21 -2.86 -7.84
C LEU A 486 -36.88 -3.50 -8.28
N SER A 487 -36.78 -4.00 -9.51
CA SER A 487 -35.52 -4.53 -10.03
C SER A 487 -34.52 -3.38 -10.22
N GLY A 488 -33.30 -3.56 -9.72
CA GLY A 488 -32.27 -2.53 -9.76
C GLY A 488 -32.37 -1.44 -8.68
N ILE A 489 -33.48 -1.40 -7.92
CA ILE A 489 -33.71 -0.41 -6.84
C ILE A 489 -33.24 -0.98 -5.49
N TYR A 490 -32.59 -0.15 -4.71
CA TYR A 490 -32.25 -0.40 -3.31
C TYR A 490 -32.18 0.91 -2.54
N PHE A 491 -32.20 0.81 -1.21
CA PHE A 491 -32.27 1.99 -0.34
C PHE A 491 -31.05 2.05 0.58
N LEU A 492 -30.47 3.23 0.71
CA LEU A 492 -29.58 3.55 1.82
C LEU A 492 -30.40 4.13 2.96
N ARG A 493 -30.03 3.77 4.20
CA ARG A 493 -30.67 4.21 5.45
C ARG A 493 -29.64 4.92 6.33
N THR A 494 -29.98 6.10 6.84
CA THR A 494 -29.13 6.89 7.74
C THR A 494 -29.98 7.61 8.79
N ASN A 495 -29.41 7.82 9.99
CA ASN A 495 -30.02 8.70 11.02
C ASN A 495 -29.50 10.14 10.95
N ARG A 496 -28.58 10.44 10.02
CA ARG A 496 -28.03 11.79 9.88
C ARG A 496 -28.95 12.66 9.02
N GLU A 497 -29.50 13.67 9.64
CA GLU A 497 -30.25 14.71 8.96
C GLU A 497 -29.36 15.55 8.03
N LYS A 498 -29.92 16.11 6.96
CA LYS A 498 -29.26 17.07 6.05
C LYS A 498 -28.06 16.51 5.25
N LEU A 499 -28.05 15.22 4.97
CA LEU A 499 -27.17 14.70 3.94
C LEU A 499 -27.88 14.83 2.58
N ASP A 500 -27.22 15.52 1.65
CA ASP A 500 -27.69 15.55 0.25
C ASP A 500 -27.48 14.17 -0.41
N GLU A 501 -28.12 13.97 -1.56
CA GLU A 501 -28.15 12.72 -2.30
C GLU A 501 -26.73 12.30 -2.74
N GLN A 502 -25.96 13.27 -3.28
CA GLN A 502 -24.61 13.03 -3.77
C GLN A 502 -23.67 12.65 -2.62
N THR A 503 -23.69 13.40 -1.52
CA THR A 503 -22.84 13.13 -0.35
C THR A 503 -23.17 11.77 0.28
N THR A 504 -24.46 11.42 0.41
CA THR A 504 -24.89 10.11 0.92
C THR A 504 -24.37 8.98 0.05
N TRP A 505 -24.47 9.15 -1.27
CA TRP A 505 -23.93 8.18 -2.24
C TRP A 505 -22.42 8.08 -2.17
N ASP A 506 -21.71 9.18 -2.07
CA ASP A 506 -20.25 9.21 -2.00
C ASP A 506 -19.75 8.55 -0.71
N TYR A 507 -20.38 8.81 0.42
CA TYR A 507 -20.04 8.16 1.69
C TYR A 507 -20.29 6.65 1.65
N TYR A 508 -21.41 6.23 1.08
CA TYR A 508 -21.68 4.80 0.90
C TYR A 508 -20.63 4.13 0.01
N ASN A 509 -20.20 4.79 -1.07
CA ASN A 509 -19.18 4.23 -1.96
C ASN A 509 -17.82 4.04 -1.28
N LEU A 510 -17.54 4.70 -0.15
CA LEU A 510 -16.33 4.45 0.65
C LEU A 510 -16.28 3.03 1.22
N ILE A 511 -17.41 2.31 1.32
CA ILE A 511 -17.45 0.88 1.68
C ILE A 511 -16.51 0.05 0.79
N ARG A 512 -16.27 0.45 -0.44
CA ARG A 512 -15.29 -0.20 -1.32
C ARG A 512 -13.86 -0.14 -0.78
N GLU A 513 -13.52 0.83 0.06
CA GLU A 513 -12.20 0.90 0.69
C GLU A 513 -12.00 -0.28 1.67
N ILE A 514 -13.03 -0.63 2.47
CA ILE A 514 -12.90 -1.77 3.38
C ILE A 514 -12.92 -3.11 2.63
N GLU A 515 -13.69 -3.22 1.54
CA GLU A 515 -13.63 -4.38 0.65
C GLU A 515 -12.23 -4.53 0.01
N CYS A 516 -11.64 -3.41 -0.43
CA CYS A 516 -10.28 -3.37 -0.95
C CYS A 516 -9.26 -3.77 0.12
N THR A 517 -9.42 -3.28 1.35
CA THR A 517 -8.60 -3.64 2.52
C THR A 517 -8.65 -5.13 2.79
N ASN A 518 -9.85 -5.70 2.86
CA ASN A 518 -10.06 -7.14 3.08
C ASN A 518 -9.43 -7.98 1.96
N ARG A 519 -9.51 -7.53 0.71
CA ARG A 519 -8.83 -8.18 -0.41
C ARG A 519 -7.31 -8.11 -0.28
N GLN A 520 -6.76 -6.96 0.09
CA GLN A 520 -5.32 -6.80 0.29
C GLN A 520 -4.81 -7.75 1.38
N LEU A 521 -5.48 -7.83 2.52
CA LEU A 521 -5.12 -8.74 3.61
C LEU A 521 -5.14 -10.20 3.15
N LYS A 522 -6.16 -10.61 2.43
CA LYS A 522 -6.36 -11.99 1.99
C LYS A 522 -5.49 -12.41 0.81
N THR A 523 -5.28 -11.52 -0.15
CA THR A 523 -4.66 -11.82 -1.44
C THR A 523 -3.27 -11.26 -1.55
N ASP A 524 -3.11 -9.95 -1.38
CA ASP A 524 -1.81 -9.28 -1.60
C ASP A 524 -0.80 -9.63 -0.48
N LEU A 525 -1.29 -9.72 0.77
CA LEU A 525 -0.51 -10.09 1.94
C LEU A 525 -0.63 -11.58 2.33
N SER A 526 -1.40 -12.37 1.58
CA SER A 526 -1.54 -13.83 1.74
C SER A 526 -1.72 -14.30 3.20
N LEU A 527 -2.63 -13.64 3.95
CA LEU A 527 -2.85 -13.99 5.36
C LEU A 527 -3.65 -15.28 5.55
N ARG A 528 -4.04 -15.94 4.47
CA ARG A 528 -4.73 -17.24 4.46
C ARG A 528 -4.10 -18.18 3.44
N PRO A 529 -4.06 -19.49 3.70
CA PRO A 529 -4.54 -20.17 4.91
C PRO A 529 -3.67 -19.96 6.15
N ILE A 530 -4.26 -20.13 7.35
CA ILE A 530 -3.54 -20.09 8.62
C ILE A 530 -3.09 -21.50 8.98
N TYR A 531 -1.79 -21.67 9.28
CA TYR A 531 -1.21 -22.97 9.63
C TYR A 531 -0.97 -23.15 11.13
N HIS A 532 -1.00 -22.07 11.92
CA HIS A 532 -0.73 -22.10 13.37
C HIS A 532 -1.72 -22.93 14.14
N GLN A 533 -1.25 -23.67 15.19
CA GLN A 533 -2.07 -24.57 16.00
C GLN A 533 -2.65 -23.89 17.25
N LYS A 534 -1.96 -22.88 17.78
CA LYS A 534 -2.33 -22.18 19.02
C LYS A 534 -2.98 -20.83 18.71
N ASP A 535 -4.00 -20.44 19.48
CA ASP A 535 -4.72 -19.17 19.30
C ASP A 535 -3.79 -17.96 19.31
N GLY A 536 -2.90 -17.85 20.31
CA GLY A 536 -1.97 -16.71 20.40
C GLY A 536 -1.04 -16.58 19.18
N ARG A 537 -0.64 -17.70 18.55
CA ARG A 537 0.16 -17.66 17.31
C ARG A 537 -0.67 -17.25 16.10
N SER A 538 -1.93 -17.70 16.04
CA SER A 538 -2.85 -17.30 14.97
C SER A 538 -3.21 -15.83 15.05
N ASP A 539 -3.45 -15.32 16.26
CA ASP A 539 -3.71 -13.90 16.53
C ASP A 539 -2.49 -13.04 16.15
N ALA A 540 -1.31 -13.46 16.58
CA ALA A 540 -0.04 -12.79 16.26
C ALA A 540 0.24 -12.74 14.75
N HIS A 541 -0.03 -13.83 14.02
CA HIS A 541 0.08 -13.90 12.57
C HIS A 541 -0.82 -12.88 11.87
N LEU A 542 -2.09 -12.83 12.26
CA LEU A 542 -3.04 -11.86 11.69
C LEU A 542 -2.63 -10.43 12.04
N PHE A 543 -2.19 -10.18 13.27
CA PHE A 543 -1.77 -8.85 13.69
C PHE A 543 -0.51 -8.37 12.95
N MET A 544 0.47 -9.25 12.73
CA MET A 544 1.62 -8.92 11.88
C MET A 544 1.17 -8.54 10.45
N GLY A 545 0.17 -9.22 9.92
CA GLY A 545 -0.44 -8.86 8.65
C GLY A 545 -1.14 -7.50 8.67
N LEU A 546 -1.75 -7.12 9.80
CA LEU A 546 -2.33 -5.78 9.95
C LEU A 546 -1.25 -4.69 9.97
N ILE A 547 -0.11 -4.92 10.63
CA ILE A 547 1.02 -3.98 10.60
C ILE A 547 1.56 -3.87 9.16
N ALA A 548 1.73 -4.99 8.46
CA ALA A 548 2.11 -5.00 7.04
C ALA A 548 1.11 -4.21 6.18
N TYR A 549 -0.19 -4.34 6.45
CA TYR A 549 -1.22 -3.54 5.79
C TYR A 549 -1.05 -2.04 6.04
N TRP A 550 -0.70 -1.59 7.27
CA TRP A 550 -0.42 -0.17 7.53
C TRP A 550 0.72 0.36 6.66
N ILE A 551 1.79 -0.43 6.50
CA ILE A 551 2.92 -0.08 5.63
C ILE A 551 2.45 0.06 4.18
N VAL A 552 1.72 -0.95 3.68
CA VAL A 552 1.18 -0.96 2.31
C VAL A 552 0.22 0.21 2.09
N ASN A 553 -0.70 0.45 3.04
CA ASN A 553 -1.68 1.52 2.89
C ASN A 553 -1.03 2.92 2.95
N THR A 554 0.02 3.10 3.75
CA THR A 554 0.80 4.35 3.78
C THR A 554 1.39 4.65 2.38
N ILE A 555 2.02 3.66 1.76
CA ILE A 555 2.58 3.78 0.41
C ILE A 555 1.47 4.05 -0.62
N ARG A 556 0.41 3.25 -0.62
CA ARG A 556 -0.69 3.39 -1.58
C ARG A 556 -1.47 4.68 -1.41
N TYR A 557 -1.69 5.14 -0.19
CA TYR A 557 -2.40 6.40 0.08
C TYR A 557 -1.62 7.60 -0.48
N ARG A 558 -0.30 7.66 -0.30
CA ARG A 558 0.54 8.69 -0.93
C ARG A 558 0.38 8.71 -2.45
N MET A 559 0.45 7.55 -3.08
CA MET A 559 0.24 7.44 -4.53
C MET A 559 -1.18 7.85 -4.94
N LYS A 560 -2.21 7.46 -4.14
CA LYS A 560 -3.61 7.84 -4.37
C LYS A 560 -3.78 9.37 -4.37
N VAL A 561 -3.18 10.07 -3.40
CA VAL A 561 -3.24 11.54 -3.30
C VAL A 561 -2.59 12.21 -4.52
N VAL A 562 -1.41 11.73 -4.95
CA VAL A 562 -0.75 12.26 -6.16
C VAL A 562 -1.60 12.02 -7.40
N ASN A 563 -2.15 10.81 -7.55
CA ASN A 563 -3.01 10.47 -8.69
C ASN A 563 -4.31 11.30 -8.72
N GLN A 564 -4.93 11.54 -7.57
CA GLN A 564 -6.10 12.42 -7.48
C GLN A 564 -5.79 13.85 -7.94
N ARG A 565 -4.64 14.41 -7.56
CA ARG A 565 -4.21 15.73 -8.05
C ARG A 565 -4.01 15.72 -9.56
N ARG A 566 -3.35 14.70 -10.11
CA ARG A 566 -3.19 14.51 -11.57
C ARG A 566 -4.53 14.39 -12.30
N GLU A 567 -5.49 13.69 -11.68
CA GLU A 567 -6.86 13.58 -12.24
C GLU A 567 -7.58 14.91 -12.24
N GLN A 568 -7.48 15.68 -11.15
CA GLN A 568 -8.08 17.01 -11.05
C GLN A 568 -7.50 17.96 -12.10
N GLU A 569 -6.18 18.00 -12.26
CA GLU A 569 -5.50 18.81 -13.28
C GLU A 569 -5.89 18.39 -14.70
N ALA A 570 -5.87 17.08 -14.99
CA ALA A 570 -6.17 16.54 -16.32
C ALA A 570 -7.65 16.68 -16.75
N ASN A 571 -8.55 16.94 -15.78
CA ASN A 571 -9.98 17.06 -16.02
C ASN A 571 -10.52 18.47 -15.69
N LYS A 572 -9.67 19.45 -15.39
CA LYS A 572 -10.06 20.79 -14.94
C LYS A 572 -11.02 21.48 -15.89
N ASP A 573 -10.80 21.33 -17.19
CA ASP A 573 -11.57 22.01 -18.25
C ASP A 573 -12.67 21.13 -18.87
N LYS A 574 -12.90 19.91 -18.32
CA LYS A 574 -13.89 18.97 -18.85
C LYS A 574 -15.26 19.20 -18.26
N LYS A 575 -16.28 19.11 -19.12
CA LYS A 575 -17.69 19.14 -18.72
C LYS A 575 -18.07 17.88 -17.93
N PRO A 576 -19.15 17.90 -17.11
CA PRO A 576 -19.58 16.76 -16.29
C PRO A 576 -19.87 15.48 -17.08
N ASP A 577 -20.33 15.60 -18.30
CA ASP A 577 -20.72 14.54 -19.25
C ASP A 577 -19.57 14.04 -20.12
N GLU A 578 -18.39 14.67 -20.08
CA GLU A 578 -17.23 14.23 -20.82
C GLU A 578 -16.46 13.13 -20.10
N LYS A 579 -15.92 12.16 -20.87
CA LYS A 579 -15.11 11.06 -20.32
C LYS A 579 -13.88 11.58 -19.58
N ARG A 580 -13.82 11.37 -18.28
CA ARG A 580 -12.73 11.83 -17.41
C ARG A 580 -11.51 10.92 -17.49
N LYS A 581 -10.33 11.51 -17.52
CA LYS A 581 -9.07 10.78 -17.41
C LYS A 581 -8.90 10.31 -15.97
N ARG A 582 -8.53 9.04 -15.79
CA ARG A 582 -8.29 8.43 -14.47
C ARG A 582 -6.85 7.91 -14.38
N PHE A 583 -6.29 8.00 -13.18
CA PHE A 583 -4.97 7.47 -12.84
C PHE A 583 -5.11 6.49 -11.67
N PRO A 584 -5.42 5.21 -11.94
CA PRO A 584 -5.64 4.24 -10.88
C PRO A 584 -4.36 3.98 -10.10
N THR A 585 -4.48 3.88 -8.79
CA THR A 585 -3.37 3.45 -7.92
C THR A 585 -3.11 1.95 -8.13
N PRO A 586 -1.89 1.53 -8.44
CA PRO A 586 -1.56 0.13 -8.66
C PRO A 586 -1.84 -0.72 -7.41
N PHE A 587 -2.10 -2.01 -7.61
CA PHE A 587 -2.15 -2.98 -6.52
C PHE A 587 -0.77 -3.18 -5.91
N TRP A 588 -0.73 -3.65 -4.65
CA TRP A 588 0.54 -3.84 -3.96
C TRP A 588 1.48 -4.79 -4.69
N THR A 589 0.98 -5.90 -5.18
CA THR A 589 1.76 -6.87 -5.97
C THR A 589 2.40 -6.26 -7.22
N GLU A 590 1.71 -5.32 -7.88
CA GLU A 590 2.25 -4.61 -9.03
C GLU A 590 3.35 -3.61 -8.61
N ILE A 591 3.18 -2.93 -7.48
CA ILE A 591 4.22 -2.05 -6.92
C ILE A 591 5.48 -2.87 -6.62
N VAL A 592 5.34 -3.99 -5.92
CA VAL A 592 6.47 -4.91 -5.62
C VAL A 592 7.15 -5.36 -6.91
N ARG A 593 6.39 -5.82 -7.91
CA ARG A 593 6.93 -6.26 -9.20
C ARG A 593 7.76 -5.18 -9.90
N ARG A 594 7.33 -3.93 -9.87
CA ARG A 594 8.09 -2.80 -10.45
C ARG A 594 9.35 -2.50 -9.64
N MET A 595 9.23 -2.51 -8.32
CA MET A 595 10.33 -2.22 -7.41
C MET A 595 11.39 -3.33 -7.36
N SER A 596 11.04 -4.60 -7.60
CA SER A 596 11.97 -5.75 -7.63
C SER A 596 13.03 -5.66 -8.74
N THR A 597 12.84 -4.73 -9.69
CA THR A 597 13.83 -4.43 -10.73
C THR A 597 15.08 -3.74 -10.18
N GLN A 598 15.00 -3.12 -9.00
CA GLN A 598 16.14 -2.53 -8.33
C GLN A 598 16.79 -3.57 -7.42
N LYS A 599 18.06 -3.84 -7.66
CA LYS A 599 18.83 -4.87 -6.97
C LYS A 599 20.11 -4.31 -6.36
N ALA A 600 20.49 -4.83 -5.23
CA ALA A 600 21.83 -4.67 -4.66
C ALA A 600 22.72 -5.79 -5.23
N VAL A 601 23.84 -5.42 -5.83
CA VAL A 601 24.72 -6.35 -6.54
C VAL A 601 26.15 -6.17 -6.05
N THR A 602 26.88 -7.25 -5.87
CA THR A 602 28.32 -7.26 -5.68
C THR A 602 28.98 -7.50 -7.03
N THR A 603 29.84 -6.57 -7.44
CA THR A 603 30.68 -6.72 -8.63
C THR A 603 32.10 -6.98 -8.15
N GLU A 604 32.70 -8.05 -8.60
CA GLU A 604 34.08 -8.40 -8.36
C GLU A 604 34.87 -8.26 -9.66
N ALA A 605 36.09 -7.75 -9.57
CA ALA A 605 37.00 -7.63 -10.71
C ALA A 605 38.45 -7.61 -10.22
N VAL A 606 39.39 -7.77 -11.11
CA VAL A 606 40.83 -7.60 -10.82
C VAL A 606 41.26 -6.23 -11.35
N ASN A 607 42.01 -5.47 -10.53
CA ASN A 607 42.54 -4.19 -10.96
C ASN A 607 43.90 -4.34 -11.70
N ALA A 608 44.41 -3.25 -12.24
CA ALA A 608 45.69 -3.25 -12.97
C ALA A 608 46.91 -3.63 -12.11
N LEU A 609 46.77 -3.74 -10.80
CA LEU A 609 47.79 -4.21 -9.86
C LEU A 609 47.63 -5.69 -9.53
N GLY A 610 46.69 -6.42 -10.13
CA GLY A 610 46.39 -7.81 -9.82
C GLY A 610 45.59 -8.00 -8.52
N GLU A 611 45.06 -6.94 -7.92
CA GLU A 611 44.30 -7.00 -6.66
C GLU A 611 42.83 -7.20 -6.93
N LYS A 612 42.14 -7.99 -6.10
CA LYS A 612 40.68 -8.17 -6.16
C LYS A 612 39.96 -6.92 -5.66
N VAL A 613 39.14 -6.33 -6.52
CA VAL A 613 38.27 -5.20 -6.21
C VAL A 613 36.85 -5.68 -6.09
N THR A 614 36.22 -5.43 -4.95
CA THR A 614 34.82 -5.75 -4.71
C THR A 614 34.04 -4.45 -4.58
N VAL A 615 32.99 -4.29 -5.39
CA VAL A 615 32.10 -3.13 -5.38
C VAL A 615 30.70 -3.58 -5.06
N ARG A 616 30.15 -3.10 -3.94
CA ARG A 616 28.72 -3.26 -3.58
C ARG A 616 27.96 -2.01 -3.96
N LEU A 617 26.94 -2.16 -4.80
CA LEU A 617 26.12 -1.04 -5.25
C LEU A 617 24.69 -1.48 -5.51
N CYS A 618 23.77 -0.49 -5.56
CA CYS A 618 22.41 -0.73 -6.03
C CYS A 618 22.31 -0.36 -7.51
N SER A 619 21.55 -1.15 -8.27
CA SER A 619 21.21 -0.81 -9.64
C SER A 619 20.37 0.47 -9.67
N THR A 620 20.50 1.24 -10.74
CA THR A 620 19.63 2.40 -10.99
C THR A 620 18.20 1.91 -11.18
N PRO A 621 17.20 2.53 -10.48
CA PRO A 621 15.82 2.13 -10.66
C PRO A 621 15.35 2.37 -12.10
N LYS A 622 14.62 1.41 -12.67
CA LYS A 622 13.96 1.59 -13.97
C LYS A 622 12.92 2.72 -13.89
N LYS A 623 12.50 3.25 -15.04
CA LYS A 623 11.57 4.38 -15.13
C LYS A 623 10.34 4.22 -14.25
N GLU A 624 9.67 3.06 -14.31
CA GLU A 624 8.47 2.79 -13.49
C GLU A 624 8.76 2.79 -11.98
N ALA A 625 9.91 2.26 -11.55
CA ALA A 625 10.33 2.30 -10.15
C ALA A 625 10.73 3.72 -9.73
N ALA A 626 11.38 4.48 -10.62
CA ALA A 626 11.73 5.88 -10.36
C ALA A 626 10.49 6.76 -10.19
N GLU A 627 9.45 6.55 -10.99
CA GLU A 627 8.15 7.23 -10.86
C GLU A 627 7.49 6.93 -9.51
N ILE A 628 7.56 5.67 -9.03
CA ILE A 628 7.05 5.32 -7.70
C ILE A 628 7.78 6.12 -6.61
N TYR A 629 9.11 6.18 -6.63
CA TYR A 629 9.87 6.98 -5.67
C TYR A 629 9.48 8.47 -5.68
N GLU A 630 9.27 9.03 -6.87
CA GLU A 630 8.83 10.42 -7.03
C GLU A 630 7.43 10.66 -6.46
N MET A 631 6.48 9.75 -6.74
CA MET A 631 5.14 9.83 -6.16
C MET A 631 5.14 9.74 -4.64
N LEU A 632 6.05 8.96 -4.07
CA LEU A 632 6.17 8.77 -2.63
C LEU A 632 6.97 9.90 -1.95
N GLY A 633 7.80 10.63 -2.70
CA GLY A 633 8.79 11.55 -2.13
C GLY A 633 9.92 10.82 -1.38
N TYR A 634 10.20 9.58 -1.75
CA TYR A 634 11.18 8.73 -1.08
C TYR A 634 12.54 8.78 -1.76
N LYS A 635 13.59 8.47 -0.98
CA LYS A 635 14.96 8.37 -1.51
C LYS A 635 15.07 7.18 -2.46
N LYS A 636 15.64 7.41 -3.66
CA LYS A 636 15.78 6.38 -4.71
C LYS A 636 16.86 5.34 -4.42
N MET A 637 17.93 5.76 -3.73
CA MET A 637 19.09 4.90 -3.45
C MET A 637 19.13 4.49 -1.98
N PRO A 638 19.06 3.18 -1.69
CA PRO A 638 19.03 2.68 -0.32
C PRO A 638 20.36 2.82 0.43
N PHE A 639 21.48 2.68 -0.26
CA PHE A 639 22.82 2.88 0.32
C PHE A 639 23.82 3.37 -0.73
N TRP A 640 24.93 3.93 -0.25
CA TRP A 640 26.01 4.43 -1.08
C TRP A 640 26.87 3.29 -1.61
N ARG A 641 27.55 3.51 -2.77
CA ARG A 641 28.53 2.62 -3.32
C ARG A 641 29.62 2.32 -2.29
N LYS A 642 29.81 1.06 -1.95
CA LYS A 642 30.90 0.58 -1.09
C LYS A 642 31.95 -0.09 -1.98
N VAL A 643 33.21 0.32 -1.85
CA VAL A 643 34.35 -0.26 -2.59
C VAL A 643 35.32 -0.83 -1.56
N LYS A 644 35.72 -2.06 -1.76
CA LYS A 644 36.76 -2.73 -0.98
C LYS A 644 37.82 -3.25 -1.96
N VAL A 645 39.09 -2.91 -1.74
CA VAL A 645 40.24 -3.46 -2.46
C VAL A 645 40.94 -4.40 -1.50
N CYS A 646 41.13 -5.65 -1.91
CA CYS A 646 41.85 -6.65 -1.15
C CYS A 646 43.19 -6.88 -1.86
N SER A 647 44.31 -6.40 -1.27
CA SER A 647 45.66 -6.81 -1.73
C SER A 647 45.80 -8.33 -1.52
N THR A 648 46.11 -9.05 -2.56
CA THR A 648 46.60 -10.42 -2.47
C THR A 648 47.96 -10.36 -1.77
N GLN A 649 48.02 -10.81 -0.50
CA GLN A 649 49.30 -11.06 0.17
C GLN A 649 49.98 -12.28 -0.46
#